data_e17e3c4a054e44aab3a2943d3ef2a460
#
_entry.id   e17e3c4a054e44aab3a2943d3ef2a460
#
_cell.length_a   1.000
_cell.length_b   1.000
_cell.length_c   1.000
_cell.angle_alpha   90.00
_cell.angle_beta   90.00
_cell.angle_gamma   90.00
#
_symmetry.space_group_name_H-M   'P 1'
#
loop_
_entity.id
_entity.type
_entity.pdbx_description
1 polymer ?
#
loop_
_entity_poly.entity_id
_entity_poly.type
_entity_poly.pdbx_seq_one_letter_code
_entity_poly.pdbx_strand_id
1 'polypeptide(L)'
;MPFWKNQTDTVIINEVDDEPDSVTVSKPTKDSKQKKRSGKKKEKEKGMRGGGDSMAELSEEAREGKEEKAGYKKDATCMDHVLFNKKLRLVYVLLLCLLLGIIIPYIISSTAFKSEVTISYGTCALNVSYRFECVPGRLVIGEDECHQLGCCYDTNKLDDTSAPVCFHSIPPRYRYVIANETESSKRIYRLGEERKLDLYLDNVNEYTPFGTRAWPLRVLIQRKKNDIIRIKLWNEDYIKDTMDDFQEESCVGDCELDVEVDATGGKFNITVLRRGTKKPLMETIFGPLVYGEDYMEITTRLPTAHLYGLGQRERETFELLPNFNYRTRWTLFNRDGDAGATYGSHPFYMNFEEDGKMHGVYLRNSAPVEVGVLPIPAVVFRSVDGIFDFRILAGPSPKDVTKQYTSLVGLPEMPPFWALGYHLCRTTLNDTEYESVVDRMLSDEVPYESDCIDARLNYPDPFASFSDRTKERVSKMKEDGRRFLFVQYPYVPVTSDAYGAVSGEKLFLKLNNSQPYYGLIEDTVVGYPDYCNENAFANWMNKTNIRGLYANADGVMLLQNTPLNTAIMNYSLWIDTNGAACNATQPEVCCPSGQRKFLPFGLGDFNEGTVCSDARHTSKDVPSLQLHNAYGRCHHERVHDLMKDLNPNKRFMVTSLSTHPGSGSLGGHFGGQYPADFVAQRKSLTQMLEMGLYGVPLVGVPVCGSTNGSSETPCLLPTHRYFIRQRYMILPYLYTLFHEAALSGTPVLRPLFYEFPEDLDSRNNAFQFMLGDALLITPVYSSLAGSTSVQVNARFPPASWYDFYTGSLVSSSSTGENLVLSTLLTDVNVHVKGGTIVPMQGNLHEFIRTTEDLREKPYHILVVLTTNITTTEPTTTPAATTASGSSTENPKGVGRGQDTIHATGRLYLDDGVTPLSQNPAAHNLMFTAEAGLFNLTRTGNGCENSAMSRYSSTVDIIRIFGAPKVTEVKVNNARHEHFTQDYDTLAILITKLDYDWCTKRSLIVTWE
;
A
#
# COMPACT_ATOMS: atom_id res chain seq x y z
N MET A 1 22.16 0.39 -31.90
CA MET A 1 21.92 -1.01 -31.62
C MET A 1 22.98 -1.71 -30.78
N PRO A 2 23.84 -1.06 -30.05
CA PRO A 2 24.68 -1.70 -29.06
C PRO A 2 24.55 -1.04 -27.67
N PHE A 3 23.36 -0.74 -27.21
CA PHE A 3 23.19 -0.01 -25.92
C PHE A 3 23.04 -0.90 -24.69
N TRP A 4 22.91 -2.22 -24.85
CA TRP A 4 22.77 -3.15 -23.71
C TRP A 4 24.04 -3.95 -23.42
N LYS A 5 25.21 -3.58 -23.98
CA LYS A 5 26.45 -4.35 -23.78
C LYS A 5 27.57 -3.67 -23.02
N ASN A 6 27.48 -2.40 -22.66
CA ASN A 6 28.60 -1.71 -22.00
C ASN A 6 28.12 -0.80 -20.84
N GLN A 7 27.57 -1.39 -19.81
CA GLN A 7 27.61 -0.81 -18.47
C GLN A 7 28.05 -1.89 -17.48
N THR A 8 29.32 -2.27 -17.60
CA THR A 8 30.12 -2.83 -16.53
C THR A 8 31.21 -1.81 -16.23
N ASP A 9 30.83 -0.67 -15.73
CA ASP A 9 31.74 0.18 -14.95
C ASP A 9 31.06 0.50 -13.64
N THR A 10 31.65 -0.08 -12.63
CA THR A 10 31.34 -0.07 -11.24
C THR A 10 31.28 1.36 -10.71
N VAL A 11 30.09 1.90 -10.57
CA VAL A 11 29.89 3.03 -9.67
C VAL A 11 29.60 2.44 -8.29
N ILE A 12 30.58 2.54 -7.41
CA ILE A 12 30.40 2.26 -5.99
C ILE A 12 29.51 3.34 -5.43
N ILE A 13 28.23 3.06 -5.33
CA ILE A 13 27.32 3.82 -4.48
C ILE A 13 27.37 3.13 -3.13
N ASN A 14 27.79 3.88 -2.11
CA ASN A 14 27.71 3.46 -0.72
C ASN A 14 26.26 3.17 -0.36
N GLU A 15 25.88 1.93 -0.44
CA GLU A 15 24.69 1.41 0.24
C GLU A 15 24.99 1.47 1.73
N VAL A 16 24.18 2.20 2.45
CA VAL A 16 24.13 2.13 3.91
C VAL A 16 23.28 0.91 4.24
N ASP A 17 23.94 -0.22 4.38
CA ASP A 17 23.32 -1.43 4.91
C ASP A 17 23.06 -1.27 6.40
N ASP A 18 21.78 -1.32 6.77
CA ASP A 18 21.32 -1.49 8.14
C ASP A 18 21.19 -2.99 8.46
N GLU A 19 22.28 -3.58 8.96
CA GLU A 19 22.15 -4.80 9.78
C GLU A 19 23.12 -4.75 10.98
N PRO A 20 22.70 -5.22 12.17
CA PRO A 20 23.52 -5.11 13.37
C PRO A 20 24.51 -6.26 13.52
N ASP A 21 25.72 -5.85 13.76
CA ASP A 21 26.92 -6.48 14.29
C ASP A 21 26.89 -7.93 14.78
N SER A 22 27.77 -8.70 14.18
CA SER A 22 28.57 -9.68 14.92
C SER A 22 30.03 -9.62 14.47
N VAL A 23 30.88 -9.07 15.33
CA VAL A 23 32.32 -8.92 15.16
C VAL A 23 33.00 -10.25 15.40
N THR A 24 33.72 -10.76 14.42
CA THR A 24 34.88 -11.63 14.67
C THR A 24 36.09 -11.13 13.88
N VAL A 25 37.07 -10.75 14.65
CA VAL A 25 38.36 -10.26 14.19
C VAL A 25 39.26 -11.43 13.74
N SER A 26 39.80 -11.36 12.53
CA SER A 26 41.05 -12.04 12.21
C SER A 26 42.03 -11.09 11.51
N LYS A 27 43.23 -11.02 12.09
CA LYS A 27 44.39 -10.25 11.63
C LYS A 27 45.09 -10.91 10.44
N PRO A 28 45.81 -10.13 9.64
CA PRO A 28 47.11 -10.58 9.14
C PRO A 28 48.28 -9.72 9.63
N THR A 29 49.39 -10.43 9.73
CA THR A 29 50.70 -10.11 10.28
C THR A 29 51.59 -9.27 9.38
N LYS A 30 52.58 -8.61 10.07
CA LYS A 30 53.97 -8.22 9.73
C LYS A 30 54.20 -6.84 9.11
N ASP A 31 55.17 -6.09 9.45
CA ASP A 31 56.43 -5.99 10.20
C ASP A 31 56.74 -4.50 10.29
N SER A 32 57.43 -3.86 11.20
CA SER A 32 58.64 -4.03 11.90
C SER A 32 58.99 -2.73 12.66
N LYS A 33 59.62 -2.94 13.81
CA LYS A 33 60.71 -2.16 14.44
C LYS A 33 60.49 -0.89 15.25
N GLN A 34 60.77 -1.12 16.54
CA GLN A 34 61.66 -0.37 17.45
C GLN A 34 61.17 0.99 17.98
N LYS A 35 61.25 1.30 19.23
CA LYS A 35 62.14 1.07 20.38
C LYS A 35 61.62 1.81 21.64
N LYS A 36 61.67 1.10 22.75
CA LYS A 36 62.23 1.49 24.11
C LYS A 36 61.47 2.45 25.03
N ARG A 37 61.27 1.87 26.18
CA ARG A 37 61.64 2.23 27.61
C ARG A 37 60.50 2.95 28.38
N SER A 38 60.13 2.40 29.45
CA SER A 38 60.55 2.08 30.86
C SER A 38 59.60 2.81 31.79
N GLY A 39 59.06 2.30 32.79
CA GLY A 39 59.43 1.50 33.87
C GLY A 39 58.35 1.47 34.96
N LYS A 40 58.27 0.34 35.58
CA LYS A 40 58.31 0.05 37.04
C LYS A 40 57.36 0.78 37.98
N LYS A 41 56.51 0.13 38.72
CA LYS A 41 56.73 -0.82 39.90
C LYS A 41 55.51 -0.50 40.81
N LYS A 42 54.90 -1.26 41.60
CA LYS A 42 55.03 -2.48 42.35
C LYS A 42 53.76 -2.69 43.19
N GLU A 43 53.30 -3.91 43.28
CA GLU A 43 53.12 -4.76 44.44
C GLU A 43 52.30 -4.23 45.62
N LYS A 44 51.42 -4.96 46.25
CA LYS A 44 51.44 -6.28 46.90
C LYS A 44 50.01 -6.68 47.33
N GLU A 45 49.58 -7.86 47.10
CA GLU A 45 49.45 -9.06 47.91
C GLU A 45 48.70 -8.96 49.23
N LYS A 46 47.77 -9.79 49.38
CA LYS A 46 47.57 -11.03 50.18
C LYS A 46 46.10 -11.15 50.52
N GLY A 47 45.41 -12.22 50.54
CA GLY A 47 45.75 -13.62 50.55
C GLY A 47 44.70 -14.39 51.34
N MET A 48 44.38 -15.55 50.78
CA MET A 48 44.13 -16.81 51.42
C MET A 48 42.73 -17.17 51.99
N ARG A 49 42.23 -18.20 51.35
CA ARG A 49 41.80 -19.53 51.82
C ARG A 49 40.47 -19.59 52.54
N GLY A 50 39.62 -20.56 52.32
CA GLY A 50 39.64 -21.83 51.61
C GLY A 50 38.49 -22.68 52.09
N GLY A 51 38.14 -23.61 51.26
CA GLY A 51 37.61 -24.94 51.60
C GLY A 51 36.12 -24.96 52.03
N GLY A 52 35.31 -25.73 51.52
CA GLY A 52 35.33 -27.04 50.93
C GLY A 52 34.13 -27.82 51.36
N ASP A 53 33.50 -28.40 50.39
CA ASP A 53 32.81 -29.68 50.43
C ASP A 53 31.61 -30.00 51.32
N SER A 54 30.58 -30.36 50.58
CA SER A 54 29.90 -31.66 50.53
C SER A 54 28.83 -32.02 51.52
N MET A 55 27.72 -32.37 50.92
CA MET A 55 26.87 -33.56 51.03
C MET A 55 26.19 -33.92 52.34
N ALA A 56 24.96 -34.29 52.07
CA ALA A 56 24.16 -35.48 52.51
C ALA A 56 23.33 -35.39 53.79
N GLU A 57 22.09 -35.51 53.53
CA GLU A 57 21.15 -36.61 53.88
C GLU A 57 20.83 -36.85 55.37
N LEU A 58 19.52 -36.99 55.49
CA LEU A 58 18.76 -38.00 56.29
C LEU A 58 18.25 -37.66 57.69
N SER A 59 17.00 -37.77 57.74
CA SER A 59 16.11 -38.56 58.56
C SER A 59 15.75 -38.12 59.99
N GLU A 60 14.50 -38.00 60.16
CA GLU A 60 13.50 -38.79 60.99
C GLU A 60 13.61 -38.72 62.52
N GLU A 61 12.42 -38.71 63.07
CA GLU A 61 11.91 -39.19 64.35
C GLU A 61 11.97 -38.22 65.57
N ALA A 62 10.90 -37.94 66.05
CA ALA A 62 9.75 -38.50 66.73
C ALA A 62 9.69 -38.13 68.22
N ARG A 63 8.53 -37.95 68.67
CA ARG A 63 7.91 -38.29 69.99
C ARG A 63 7.76 -37.25 71.07
N GLU A 64 6.50 -37.11 71.33
CA GLU A 64 5.76 -37.14 72.60
C GLU A 64 6.01 -36.06 73.66
N GLY A 65 5.08 -35.51 74.26
CA GLY A 65 3.79 -35.84 74.75
C GLY A 65 3.17 -34.71 75.60
N LYS A 66 1.92 -34.88 75.69
CA LYS A 66 0.96 -34.69 76.75
C LYS A 66 0.52 -33.29 77.21
N GLU A 67 -0.77 -33.15 77.05
CA GLU A 67 -1.91 -32.95 78.00
C GLU A 67 -1.89 -31.55 78.71
N GLU A 68 -2.93 -30.91 79.01
CA GLU A 68 -4.38 -31.05 79.06
C GLU A 68 -5.05 -29.72 79.38
N LYS A 69 -6.23 -29.50 78.92
CA LYS A 69 -7.44 -29.02 79.48
C LYS A 69 -8.03 -27.69 78.91
N ALA A 70 -9.02 -28.00 78.22
CA ALA A 70 -10.43 -27.50 78.28
C ALA A 70 -10.73 -26.02 78.54
N GLY A 71 -11.53 -25.48 77.62
CA GLY A 71 -12.61 -24.59 78.01
C GLY A 71 -12.93 -23.43 77.11
N TYR A 72 -14.05 -23.58 76.49
CA TYR A 72 -14.98 -22.55 75.99
C TYR A 72 -14.81 -22.02 74.55
N LYS A 73 -15.78 -22.40 73.77
CA LYS A 73 -16.16 -21.83 72.47
C LYS A 73 -16.54 -20.38 72.56
N LYS A 74 -16.02 -19.57 71.67
CA LYS A 74 -16.75 -18.47 71.03
C LYS A 74 -16.22 -18.34 69.63
N ASP A 75 -17.12 -18.20 68.70
CA ASP A 75 -16.86 -18.08 67.27
C ASP A 75 -15.97 -16.86 66.98
N ALA A 76 -14.68 -17.07 66.77
CA ALA A 76 -13.76 -16.03 66.35
C ALA A 76 -13.89 -15.87 64.86
N THR A 77 -14.15 -14.68 64.37
CA THR A 77 -14.15 -14.28 62.97
C THR A 77 -12.74 -14.44 62.38
N CYS A 78 -12.61 -14.69 61.08
CA CYS A 78 -11.34 -14.84 60.39
C CYS A 78 -10.33 -13.72 60.70
N MET A 79 -10.83 -12.54 61.10
CA MET A 79 -10.06 -11.39 61.50
C MET A 79 -9.36 -11.58 62.88
N ASP A 80 -9.97 -12.29 63.82
CA ASP A 80 -9.39 -12.55 65.14
C ASP A 80 -8.25 -13.54 65.10
N HIS A 81 -8.28 -14.50 64.19
CA HIS A 81 -7.16 -15.44 63.97
C HIS A 81 -5.90 -14.74 63.46
N VAL A 82 -6.05 -13.72 62.60
CA VAL A 82 -4.92 -12.94 62.06
C VAL A 82 -4.34 -12.02 63.14
N LEU A 83 -5.18 -11.45 64.03
CA LEU A 83 -4.77 -10.54 65.09
C LEU A 83 -4.00 -11.21 66.24
N PHE A 84 -4.28 -12.45 66.57
CA PHE A 84 -3.67 -13.11 67.73
C PHE A 84 -2.56 -14.14 67.41
N ASN A 85 -2.39 -14.56 66.18
CA ASN A 85 -1.36 -15.51 65.81
C ASN A 85 -0.14 -14.82 65.20
N LYS A 86 0.99 -14.76 65.93
CA LYS A 86 2.24 -14.06 65.47
C LYS A 86 2.76 -14.56 64.13
N LYS A 87 2.61 -15.87 63.80
CA LYS A 87 3.07 -16.45 62.55
C LYS A 87 2.12 -16.09 61.41
N LEU A 88 0.82 -16.07 61.64
CA LEU A 88 -0.17 -15.63 60.65
C LEU A 88 -0.05 -14.14 60.34
N ARG A 89 0.22 -13.31 61.34
CA ARG A 89 0.51 -11.89 61.16
C ARG A 89 1.73 -11.66 60.26
N LEU A 90 2.80 -12.40 60.49
CA LEU A 90 4.02 -12.28 59.68
C LEU A 90 3.74 -12.66 58.23
N VAL A 91 2.97 -13.72 57.97
CA VAL A 91 2.58 -14.16 56.60
C VAL A 91 1.67 -13.12 55.93
N TYR A 92 0.73 -12.54 56.70
CA TYR A 92 -0.17 -11.49 56.19
C TYR A 92 0.57 -10.18 55.86
N VAL A 93 1.52 -9.79 56.71
CA VAL A 93 2.40 -8.61 56.47
C VAL A 93 3.31 -8.89 55.27
N LEU A 94 3.86 -10.10 55.14
CA LEU A 94 4.67 -10.45 53.97
C LEU A 94 3.85 -10.47 52.64
N LEU A 95 2.62 -11.03 52.70
CA LEU A 95 1.69 -11.01 51.56
C LEU A 95 1.25 -9.57 51.21
N LEU A 96 1.00 -8.73 52.20
CA LEU A 96 0.65 -7.34 52.01
C LEU A 96 1.82 -6.55 51.43
N CYS A 97 3.05 -6.79 51.91
CA CYS A 97 4.26 -6.21 51.35
C CYS A 97 4.53 -6.65 49.92
N LEU A 98 4.26 -7.93 49.60
CA LEU A 98 4.35 -8.50 48.24
C LEU A 98 3.28 -7.89 47.31
N LEU A 99 2.03 -7.78 47.77
CA LEU A 99 0.95 -7.14 47.05
C LEU A 99 1.23 -5.65 46.81
N LEU A 100 1.71 -4.93 47.81
CA LEU A 100 2.11 -3.53 47.68
C LEU A 100 3.36 -3.38 46.79
N GLY A 101 4.30 -4.34 46.88
CA GLY A 101 5.49 -4.40 45.99
C GLY A 101 5.17 -4.68 44.52
N ILE A 102 3.99 -5.24 44.21
CA ILE A 102 3.51 -5.46 42.85
C ILE A 102 2.56 -4.33 42.41
N ILE A 103 1.60 -3.97 43.28
CA ILE A 103 0.56 -2.98 42.96
C ILE A 103 1.14 -1.57 42.82
N ILE A 104 2.09 -1.18 43.68
CA ILE A 104 2.69 0.16 43.63
C ILE A 104 3.51 0.37 42.35
N PRO A 105 4.40 -0.55 41.95
CA PRO A 105 5.06 -0.42 40.62
C PRO A 105 4.08 -0.49 39.45
N TYR A 106 3.02 -1.31 39.53
CA TYR A 106 2.00 -1.36 38.49
C TYR A 106 1.20 -0.06 38.41
N ILE A 107 0.80 0.52 39.55
CA ILE A 107 0.14 1.85 39.58
C ILE A 107 1.11 2.94 39.12
N ILE A 108 2.36 2.89 39.55
CA ILE A 108 3.39 3.87 39.10
C ILE A 108 3.66 3.70 37.62
N SER A 109 3.75 2.47 37.09
CA SER A 109 3.93 2.25 35.64
C SER A 109 2.68 2.69 34.86
N SER A 110 1.48 2.37 35.34
CA SER A 110 0.24 2.76 34.66
C SER A 110 -0.06 4.26 34.76
N THR A 111 0.40 4.94 35.82
CA THR A 111 0.31 6.40 35.95
C THR A 111 1.46 7.13 35.26
N ALA A 112 2.68 6.54 35.20
CA ALA A 112 3.79 7.09 34.45
C ALA A 112 3.55 7.04 32.93
N PHE A 113 2.78 6.04 32.43
CA PHE A 113 2.34 6.02 31.03
C PHE A 113 1.10 6.89 30.75
N LYS A 114 0.46 7.45 31.79
CA LYS A 114 -0.62 8.45 31.69
C LYS A 114 -0.19 9.82 32.13
N SER A 115 1.08 10.16 32.15
CA SER A 115 1.45 11.56 32.17
C SER A 115 1.03 12.13 30.81
N GLU A 116 -0.16 12.74 30.74
CA GLU A 116 -0.38 13.87 29.86
C GLU A 116 0.82 14.78 30.10
N VAL A 117 1.77 14.76 29.15
CA VAL A 117 2.88 15.71 29.17
C VAL A 117 2.21 17.05 29.02
N THR A 118 2.03 17.78 30.13
CA THR A 118 1.64 19.19 30.13
C THR A 118 2.82 19.91 29.48
N ILE A 119 2.78 20.02 28.13
CA ILE A 119 3.77 20.72 27.36
C ILE A 119 3.67 22.18 27.72
N SER A 120 4.63 22.64 28.49
CA SER A 120 4.78 24.06 28.80
C SER A 120 5.15 24.78 27.51
N TYR A 121 4.25 25.60 27.01
CA TYR A 121 4.41 26.33 25.76
C TYR A 121 5.65 27.24 25.79
N GLY A 122 6.48 27.16 24.74
CA GLY A 122 7.72 27.93 24.63
C GLY A 122 8.91 27.31 25.36
N THR A 123 8.84 26.03 25.71
CA THR A 123 9.96 25.31 26.33
C THR A 123 10.84 24.60 25.31
N CYS A 124 12.15 24.59 25.57
CA CYS A 124 13.13 23.76 24.90
C CYS A 124 13.36 22.41 25.63
N ALA A 125 12.80 22.22 26.82
CA ALA A 125 12.92 21.00 27.59
C ALA A 125 11.98 19.91 27.05
N LEU A 126 12.29 19.37 25.87
CA LEU A 126 11.53 18.34 25.19
C LEU A 126 12.22 17.00 25.26
N ASN A 127 11.43 15.92 25.40
CA ASN A 127 11.93 14.58 25.15
C ASN A 127 12.44 14.49 23.72
N VAL A 128 13.48 13.69 23.47
CA VAL A 128 14.12 13.51 22.15
C VAL A 128 13.07 13.16 21.08
N SER A 129 12.11 12.28 21.37
CA SER A 129 11.05 11.87 20.45
C SER A 129 10.11 12.99 20.03
N TYR A 130 10.05 14.12 20.75
CA TYR A 130 9.22 15.29 20.47
C TYR A 130 9.97 16.42 19.76
N ARG A 131 11.20 16.20 19.33
CA ARG A 131 12.00 17.24 18.66
C ARG A 131 11.60 17.31 17.17
N PHE A 132 11.11 18.45 16.75
CA PHE A 132 10.86 18.77 15.33
C PHE A 132 12.04 19.58 14.80
N GLU A 133 12.58 19.19 13.66
CA GLU A 133 13.72 19.86 13.04
C GLU A 133 13.43 21.33 12.75
N CYS A 134 14.26 22.23 13.24
CA CYS A 134 14.15 23.65 12.96
C CYS A 134 14.79 24.02 11.62
N VAL A 135 15.82 23.29 11.22
CA VAL A 135 16.51 23.45 9.92
C VAL A 135 16.56 22.07 9.26
N PRO A 136 15.47 21.66 8.64
CA PRO A 136 15.40 20.35 7.99
C PRO A 136 16.53 20.16 6.96
N GLY A 137 17.10 18.95 6.90
CA GLY A 137 18.17 18.60 5.96
C GLY A 137 19.57 18.98 6.39
N ARG A 138 19.76 19.79 7.45
CA ARG A 138 21.08 20.12 7.99
C ARG A 138 21.39 19.24 9.20
N LEU A 139 22.17 18.21 8.97
CA LEU A 139 22.61 17.26 10.02
C LEU A 139 23.56 17.89 11.04
N VAL A 140 24.33 18.90 10.63
CA VAL A 140 25.29 19.60 11.47
C VAL A 140 25.00 21.09 11.45
N ILE A 141 24.65 21.62 12.59
CA ILE A 141 24.42 23.05 12.82
C ILE A 141 25.02 23.43 14.18
N GLY A 142 25.66 24.60 14.24
CA GLY A 142 26.25 25.09 15.48
C GLY A 142 25.18 25.66 16.44
N GLU A 143 25.49 25.69 17.74
CA GLU A 143 24.64 26.22 18.79
C GLU A 143 24.25 27.68 18.53
N ASP A 144 25.23 28.51 18.23
CA ASP A 144 25.01 29.96 17.96
C ASP A 144 24.08 30.17 16.74
N GLU A 145 24.30 29.40 15.66
CA GLU A 145 23.45 29.48 14.46
C GLU A 145 22.02 29.01 14.75
N CYS A 146 21.86 27.91 15.49
CA CYS A 146 20.56 27.41 15.88
C CYS A 146 19.78 28.43 16.75
N HIS A 147 20.46 29.07 17.70
CA HIS A 147 19.84 30.11 18.54
C HIS A 147 19.52 31.39 17.75
N GLN A 148 20.35 31.78 16.76
CA GLN A 148 20.04 32.88 15.87
C GLN A 148 18.76 32.67 15.06
N LEU A 149 18.47 31.41 14.71
CA LEU A 149 17.24 31.01 14.06
C LEU A 149 16.01 30.95 15.00
N GLY A 150 16.21 31.24 16.27
CA GLY A 150 15.15 31.21 17.29
C GLY A 150 14.76 29.79 17.73
N CYS A 151 15.64 28.81 17.54
CA CYS A 151 15.42 27.40 17.84
C CYS A 151 16.12 26.96 19.11
N CYS A 152 15.75 25.81 19.60
CA CYS A 152 16.35 25.14 20.73
C CYS A 152 17.54 24.30 20.27
N TYR A 153 18.62 24.31 21.06
CA TYR A 153 19.78 23.48 20.81
C TYR A 153 20.05 22.53 21.99
N ASP A 154 20.16 21.25 21.70
CA ASP A 154 20.56 20.23 22.69
C ASP A 154 21.16 19.03 21.99
N THR A 155 22.41 18.72 22.36
CA THR A 155 23.17 17.60 21.80
C THR A 155 22.84 16.25 22.43
N ASN A 156 22.05 16.23 23.50
CA ASN A 156 21.61 15.00 24.13
C ASN A 156 20.61 14.27 23.23
N LYS A 157 21.03 13.20 22.58
CA LYS A 157 20.21 12.38 21.70
C LYS A 157 19.70 11.10 22.34
N LEU A 158 20.13 10.83 23.58
CA LEU A 158 19.92 9.54 24.25
C LEU A 158 20.37 8.39 23.33
N ASP A 159 19.47 7.45 23.08
CA ASP A 159 19.77 6.29 22.21
C ASP A 159 19.45 6.55 20.73
N ASP A 160 18.83 7.70 20.40
CA ASP A 160 18.47 8.06 19.02
C ASP A 160 19.50 9.01 18.40
N THR A 161 20.46 8.44 17.66
CA THR A 161 21.52 9.21 16.98
C THR A 161 21.01 10.07 15.84
N SER A 162 19.79 9.81 15.32
CA SER A 162 19.16 10.53 14.22
C SER A 162 18.35 11.74 14.70
N ALA A 163 18.14 11.89 16.01
CA ALA A 163 17.37 12.98 16.56
C ALA A 163 18.03 14.35 16.28
N PRO A 164 17.24 15.40 15.93
CA PRO A 164 17.80 16.71 15.63
C PRO A 164 18.39 17.36 16.90
N VAL A 165 19.55 17.98 16.73
CA VAL A 165 20.18 18.80 17.78
C VAL A 165 19.62 20.22 17.80
N CYS A 166 19.15 20.71 16.66
CA CYS A 166 18.48 21.99 16.50
C CYS A 166 17.01 21.77 16.17
N PHE A 167 16.11 22.16 17.07
CA PHE A 167 14.69 21.82 16.98
C PHE A 167 13.80 22.97 17.46
N HIS A 168 12.55 22.96 17.04
CA HIS A 168 11.59 23.96 17.44
C HIS A 168 11.25 23.87 18.93
N SER A 169 11.12 25.04 19.59
CA SER A 169 10.37 25.10 20.85
C SER A 169 8.90 24.72 20.63
N ILE A 170 8.19 24.32 21.64
CA ILE A 170 6.74 24.11 21.55
C ILE A 170 6.02 25.14 22.44
N PRO A 171 5.22 26.05 21.83
CA PRO A 171 5.00 26.24 20.40
C PRO A 171 6.23 26.84 19.71
N PRO A 172 6.31 26.71 18.36
CA PRO A 172 7.36 27.38 17.59
C PRO A 172 7.33 28.90 17.77
N ARG A 173 8.50 29.54 17.71
CA ARG A 173 8.60 30.98 17.86
C ARG A 173 7.84 31.74 16.78
N TYR A 174 7.96 31.31 15.52
CA TYR A 174 7.24 31.85 14.38
C TYR A 174 5.98 31.02 14.12
N ARG A 175 4.86 31.51 14.48
CA ARG A 175 3.59 30.82 14.37
C ARG A 175 2.53 31.67 13.69
N TYR A 176 1.51 30.97 13.19
CA TYR A 176 0.28 31.59 12.72
C TYR A 176 -0.73 31.66 13.86
N VAL A 177 -1.49 32.74 13.88
CA VAL A 177 -2.57 33.01 14.84
C VAL A 177 -3.85 33.35 14.10
N ILE A 178 -5.00 33.08 14.68
CA ILE A 178 -6.30 33.43 14.09
C ILE A 178 -6.60 34.93 14.38
N ALA A 179 -6.98 35.67 13.32
CA ALA A 179 -7.34 37.07 13.47
C ALA A 179 -8.62 37.26 14.28
N ASN A 180 -8.63 38.31 15.14
CA ASN A 180 -9.81 38.80 15.85
C ASN A 180 -10.53 37.85 16.82
N GLU A 181 -9.87 36.76 17.26
CA GLU A 181 -10.44 35.93 18.33
C GLU A 181 -9.84 36.35 19.69
N THR A 182 -10.72 36.76 20.62
CA THR A 182 -10.35 37.04 22.01
C THR A 182 -9.92 35.77 22.73
N GLU A 183 -8.95 35.90 23.65
CA GLU A 183 -8.20 34.81 24.32
C GLU A 183 -9.01 33.67 24.99
N SER A 184 -10.34 33.69 24.97
CA SER A 184 -11.16 32.80 25.80
C SER A 184 -12.03 31.78 25.07
N SER A 185 -11.94 31.63 23.75
CA SER A 185 -12.90 30.76 23.04
C SER A 185 -12.26 29.55 22.38
N LYS A 186 -12.31 28.43 23.09
CA LYS A 186 -12.23 27.10 22.43
C LYS A 186 -13.57 26.86 21.72
N ARG A 187 -13.60 26.86 20.39
CA ARG A 187 -14.82 26.63 19.64
C ARG A 187 -14.80 25.26 19.00
N ILE A 188 -15.81 24.47 19.34
CA ILE A 188 -16.12 23.21 18.65
C ILE A 188 -17.07 23.58 17.51
N TYR A 189 -16.62 23.39 16.27
CA TYR A 189 -17.47 23.58 15.10
C TYR A 189 -18.28 22.31 14.86
N ARG A 190 -19.58 22.36 15.22
CA ARG A 190 -20.52 21.28 14.96
C ARG A 190 -21.33 21.58 13.72
N LEU A 191 -21.39 20.57 12.85
CA LEU A 191 -22.37 20.30 11.80
C LEU A 191 -22.81 21.41 10.83
N GLY A 192 -22.64 21.14 9.55
CA GLY A 192 -23.36 21.74 8.43
C GLY A 192 -22.81 23.04 7.90
N GLU A 193 -21.84 23.67 8.52
CA GLU A 193 -21.31 24.94 8.06
C GLU A 193 -19.92 24.81 7.46
N GLU A 194 -19.76 25.36 6.27
CA GLU A 194 -18.45 25.74 5.75
C GLU A 194 -17.85 26.82 6.63
N ARG A 195 -16.60 26.65 7.05
CA ARG A 195 -15.90 27.64 7.86
C ARG A 195 -14.66 28.13 7.15
N LYS A 196 -14.53 29.44 7.03
CA LYS A 196 -13.34 30.13 6.54
C LYS A 196 -12.67 30.85 7.70
N LEU A 197 -11.34 30.71 7.81
CA LEU A 197 -10.52 31.36 8.81
C LEU A 197 -9.34 32.02 8.10
N ASP A 198 -8.94 33.21 8.59
CA ASP A 198 -7.71 33.85 8.16
C ASP A 198 -6.69 33.79 9.28
N LEU A 199 -5.51 33.27 8.95
CA LEU A 199 -4.38 33.19 9.85
C LEU A 199 -3.37 34.28 9.54
N TYR A 200 -2.86 34.91 10.57
CA TYR A 200 -1.84 35.95 10.49
C TYR A 200 -0.59 35.50 11.22
N LEU A 201 0.54 36.10 10.90
CA LEU A 201 1.78 35.87 11.61
C LEU A 201 1.73 36.54 12.97
N ASP A 202 2.08 35.82 14.04
CA ASP A 202 2.18 36.38 15.41
C ASP A 202 3.26 37.45 15.45
N ASN A 203 4.39 37.23 14.76
CA ASN A 203 5.45 38.22 14.57
C ASN A 203 5.96 38.25 13.13
N VAL A 204 5.60 39.26 12.37
CA VAL A 204 5.97 39.43 10.95
C VAL A 204 7.46 39.73 10.76
N ASN A 205 8.15 40.28 11.77
CA ASN A 205 9.55 40.66 11.71
C ASN A 205 10.52 39.54 12.16
N GLU A 206 9.99 38.42 12.59
CA GLU A 206 10.83 37.32 13.04
C GLU A 206 11.46 36.58 11.86
N TYR A 207 12.78 36.49 11.89
CA TYR A 207 13.54 35.77 10.88
C TYR A 207 13.20 34.28 10.87
N THR A 208 13.05 33.69 9.72
CA THR A 208 12.89 32.24 9.53
C THR A 208 13.90 31.73 8.51
N PRO A 209 14.33 30.49 8.64
CA PRO A 209 15.24 29.89 7.66
C PRO A 209 14.56 29.60 6.31
N PHE A 210 13.25 29.84 6.20
CA PHE A 210 12.43 29.46 5.05
C PHE A 210 12.03 30.63 4.15
N GLY A 211 12.74 31.75 4.26
CA GLY A 211 12.44 32.95 3.44
C GLY A 211 11.16 33.68 3.85
N THR A 212 10.53 34.35 2.90
CA THR A 212 9.31 35.12 3.12
C THR A 212 8.12 34.21 3.38
N ARG A 213 7.40 34.48 4.49
CA ARG A 213 6.20 33.74 4.83
C ARG A 213 4.95 34.41 4.27
N ALA A 214 4.03 33.59 3.77
CA ALA A 214 2.75 34.02 3.23
C ALA A 214 1.77 34.43 4.35
N TRP A 215 1.13 35.59 4.21
CA TRP A 215 0.04 36.02 5.08
C TRP A 215 -0.87 37.03 4.36
N PRO A 216 -2.19 37.02 4.57
CA PRO A 216 -2.92 36.04 5.39
C PRO A 216 -2.90 34.64 4.76
N LEU A 217 -2.82 33.61 5.60
CA LEU A 217 -3.03 32.25 5.18
C LEU A 217 -4.50 31.90 5.40
N ARG A 218 -5.18 31.48 4.36
CA ARG A 218 -6.60 31.10 4.43
C ARG A 218 -6.78 29.65 4.78
N VAL A 219 -7.75 29.36 5.63
CA VAL A 219 -8.14 28.00 6.02
C VAL A 219 -9.62 27.80 5.72
N LEU A 220 -9.94 26.75 4.96
CA LEU A 220 -11.30 26.32 4.68
C LEU A 220 -11.53 24.96 5.33
N ILE A 221 -12.57 24.87 6.15
CA ILE A 221 -13.03 23.60 6.73
C ILE A 221 -14.43 23.32 6.22
N GLN A 222 -14.64 22.17 5.62
CA GLN A 222 -15.91 21.72 5.07
C GLN A 222 -16.21 20.29 5.47
N ARG A 223 -17.47 20.02 5.76
CA ARG A 223 -17.97 18.65 5.90
C ARG A 223 -18.59 18.20 4.60
N LYS A 224 -18.14 17.05 4.11
CA LYS A 224 -18.58 16.48 2.85
C LYS A 224 -19.35 15.19 3.07
N LYS A 225 -20.16 14.82 2.10
CA LYS A 225 -20.89 13.54 2.05
C LYS A 225 -19.93 12.36 2.26
N ASN A 226 -20.45 11.22 2.69
CA ASN A 226 -19.68 10.02 3.01
C ASN A 226 -18.69 10.20 4.19
N ASP A 227 -19.03 11.06 5.15
CA ASP A 227 -18.22 11.29 6.35
C ASP A 227 -16.78 11.73 6.08
N ILE A 228 -16.61 12.69 5.19
CA ILE A 228 -15.34 13.27 4.80
C ILE A 228 -15.23 14.70 5.34
N ILE A 229 -14.09 15.02 5.95
CA ILE A 229 -13.73 16.40 6.30
C ILE A 229 -12.70 16.91 5.31
N ARG A 230 -12.94 18.09 4.75
CA ARG A 230 -11.96 18.84 3.96
C ARG A 230 -11.34 19.95 4.80
N ILE A 231 -10.01 20.01 4.79
CA ILE A 231 -9.23 21.12 5.40
C ILE A 231 -8.25 21.61 4.33
N LYS A 232 -8.51 22.82 3.80
CA LYS A 232 -7.66 23.45 2.78
C LYS A 232 -6.97 24.66 3.37
N LEU A 233 -5.63 24.74 3.22
CA LEU A 233 -4.77 25.87 3.59
C LEU A 233 -4.10 26.39 2.31
N TRP A 234 -4.25 27.71 2.06
CA TRP A 234 -3.64 28.35 0.90
C TRP A 234 -3.45 29.85 1.13
N ASN A 235 -2.62 30.46 0.30
CA ASN A 235 -2.50 31.90 0.17
C ASN A 235 -2.83 32.30 -1.27
N GLU A 236 -3.60 33.37 -1.48
CA GLU A 236 -4.07 33.77 -2.81
C GLU A 236 -3.00 34.40 -3.68
N ASP A 237 -1.97 35.00 -3.06
CA ASP A 237 -0.95 35.77 -3.78
C ASP A 237 0.20 34.89 -4.26
N TYR A 238 0.54 33.82 -3.54
CA TYR A 238 1.73 33.02 -3.79
C TYR A 238 1.46 31.76 -4.63
N ILE A 239 0.39 31.05 -4.39
CA ILE A 239 0.18 29.73 -4.99
C ILE A 239 -1.23 29.61 -5.56
N LYS A 240 -1.31 29.30 -6.86
CA LYS A 240 -2.57 29.00 -7.54
C LYS A 240 -2.85 27.50 -7.42
N ASP A 241 -4.05 27.18 -6.95
CA ASP A 241 -4.55 25.81 -7.01
C ASP A 241 -4.80 25.42 -8.47
N THR A 242 -4.01 24.48 -8.97
CA THR A 242 -4.00 24.11 -10.39
C THR A 242 -4.77 22.83 -10.70
N MET A 243 -5.12 22.06 -9.66
CA MET A 243 -5.94 20.87 -9.82
C MET A 243 -7.42 21.24 -9.80
N ASP A 244 -8.20 20.60 -10.68
CA ASP A 244 -9.65 20.74 -10.64
C ASP A 244 -10.21 20.16 -9.34
N ASP A 245 -11.20 20.84 -8.77
CA ASP A 245 -11.79 20.42 -7.49
C ASP A 245 -12.76 19.25 -7.73
N PHE A 246 -12.78 18.31 -6.78
CA PHE A 246 -13.76 17.25 -6.81
C PHE A 246 -15.15 17.81 -6.57
N GLN A 247 -16.13 17.30 -7.30
CA GLN A 247 -17.54 17.62 -7.08
C GLN A 247 -18.03 16.87 -5.83
N GLU A 248 -17.91 17.49 -4.68
CA GLU A 248 -18.26 16.89 -3.39
C GLU A 248 -19.51 17.58 -2.81
N GLU A 249 -20.54 16.80 -2.54
CA GLU A 249 -21.74 17.30 -1.85
C GLU A 249 -21.45 17.51 -0.35
N SER A 250 -22.17 18.44 0.28
CA SER A 250 -22.06 18.68 1.71
C SER A 250 -22.75 17.58 2.50
N CYS A 251 -22.20 17.24 3.68
CA CYS A 251 -22.84 16.32 4.60
C CYS A 251 -24.07 17.02 5.24
N VAL A 252 -25.23 16.37 5.13
CA VAL A 252 -26.47 16.83 5.76
C VAL A 252 -26.90 15.77 6.78
N GLY A 253 -27.02 16.16 8.04
CA GLY A 253 -27.45 15.28 9.13
C GLY A 253 -26.30 14.81 10.03
N ASP A 254 -26.34 13.55 10.45
CA ASP A 254 -25.37 12.98 11.39
C ASP A 254 -24.12 12.52 10.67
N CYS A 255 -23.06 13.34 10.72
CA CYS A 255 -21.73 13.01 10.20
C CYS A 255 -20.87 12.43 11.34
N GLU A 256 -20.04 11.45 11.05
CA GLU A 256 -19.24 10.73 12.05
C GLU A 256 -18.05 11.53 12.59
N LEU A 257 -17.60 12.57 11.91
CA LEU A 257 -16.45 13.36 12.29
C LEU A 257 -16.83 14.76 12.77
N ASP A 258 -16.15 15.22 13.81
CA ASP A 258 -16.19 16.61 14.33
C ASP A 258 -14.83 17.28 14.15
N VAL A 259 -14.83 18.62 14.02
CA VAL A 259 -13.60 19.42 13.96
C VAL A 259 -13.63 20.43 15.10
N GLU A 260 -12.54 20.43 15.88
CA GLU A 260 -12.28 21.47 16.88
C GLU A 260 -11.18 22.40 16.35
N VAL A 261 -11.41 23.70 16.46
CA VAL A 261 -10.38 24.71 16.23
C VAL A 261 -10.10 25.40 17.55
N ASP A 262 -8.87 25.30 18.03
CA ASP A 262 -8.43 25.98 19.26
C ASP A 262 -7.62 27.23 18.92
N ALA A 263 -8.15 28.39 19.29
CA ALA A 263 -7.51 29.70 19.13
C ALA A 263 -7.01 30.26 20.47
N THR A 264 -7.07 29.50 21.55
CA THR A 264 -6.78 29.97 22.91
C THR A 264 -5.32 30.40 23.05
N GLY A 265 -5.09 31.60 23.58
CA GLY A 265 -3.75 32.13 23.85
C GLY A 265 -2.91 32.38 22.57
N GLY A 266 -3.55 32.78 21.47
CA GLY A 266 -2.88 33.05 20.21
C GLY A 266 -2.33 31.78 19.52
N LYS A 267 -2.95 30.64 19.79
CA LYS A 267 -2.62 29.38 19.11
C LYS A 267 -3.47 29.18 17.88
N PHE A 268 -2.96 28.41 16.98
CA PHE A 268 -3.77 27.82 15.92
C PHE A 268 -3.58 26.30 15.97
N ASN A 269 -4.68 25.61 16.29
CA ASN A 269 -4.72 24.15 16.25
C ASN A 269 -6.03 23.68 15.64
N ILE A 270 -5.94 22.74 14.71
CA ILE A 270 -7.09 22.00 14.19
C ILE A 270 -7.00 20.57 14.70
N THR A 271 -8.07 20.09 15.31
CA THR A 271 -8.22 18.72 15.74
C THR A 271 -9.43 18.10 15.07
N VAL A 272 -9.26 17.01 14.34
CA VAL A 272 -10.34 16.18 13.80
C VAL A 272 -10.60 15.02 14.75
N LEU A 273 -11.85 14.81 15.12
CA LEU A 273 -12.28 13.86 16.15
C LEU A 273 -13.40 12.97 15.62
N ARG A 274 -13.50 11.74 16.11
CA ARG A 274 -14.75 10.99 15.97
C ARG A 274 -15.82 11.59 16.87
N ARG A 275 -17.01 11.75 16.29
CA ARG A 275 -18.15 12.33 16.99
C ARG A 275 -18.44 11.60 18.30
N GLY A 276 -18.67 12.33 19.35
CA GLY A 276 -18.94 11.80 20.69
C GLY A 276 -17.73 11.21 21.41
N THR A 277 -16.54 11.22 20.77
CA THR A 277 -15.29 10.85 21.42
C THR A 277 -14.40 12.09 21.61
N LYS A 278 -13.37 11.96 22.45
CA LYS A 278 -12.30 12.96 22.58
C LYS A 278 -11.00 12.49 21.97
N LYS A 279 -11.04 11.42 21.16
CA LYS A 279 -9.86 10.84 20.54
C LYS A 279 -9.57 11.56 19.23
N PRO A 280 -8.41 12.22 19.09
CA PRO A 280 -8.04 12.89 17.86
C PRO A 280 -7.62 11.87 16.79
N LEU A 281 -8.10 12.08 15.56
CA LEU A 281 -7.65 11.36 14.36
C LEU A 281 -6.51 12.12 13.67
N MET A 282 -6.56 13.44 13.72
CA MET A 282 -5.56 14.35 13.18
C MET A 282 -5.48 15.58 14.09
N GLU A 283 -4.26 16.00 14.43
CA GLU A 283 -4.05 17.15 15.30
C GLU A 283 -2.80 17.92 14.86
N THR A 284 -2.90 19.25 14.72
CA THR A 284 -1.82 20.10 14.18
C THR A 284 -0.96 20.79 15.24
N ILE A 285 -1.24 20.57 16.54
CA ILE A 285 -0.68 21.36 17.65
C ILE A 285 0.82 21.20 17.89
N PHE A 286 1.41 20.05 17.54
CA PHE A 286 2.75 19.68 18.00
C PHE A 286 3.88 20.16 17.12
N GLY A 287 3.62 20.53 15.88
CA GLY A 287 4.66 20.87 14.92
C GLY A 287 4.53 22.28 14.35
N PRO A 288 5.55 22.75 13.68
CA PRO A 288 5.49 24.02 12.98
C PRO A 288 4.47 23.96 11.83
N LEU A 289 3.79 25.07 11.60
CA LEU A 289 3.14 25.39 10.34
C LEU A 289 3.97 26.46 9.65
N VAL A 290 4.60 26.11 8.55
CA VAL A 290 5.35 27.04 7.68
C VAL A 290 4.63 27.11 6.35
N TYR A 291 4.42 28.32 5.84
CA TYR A 291 3.84 28.52 4.52
C TYR A 291 4.53 29.71 3.85
N GLY A 292 5.32 29.45 2.86
CA GLY A 292 6.11 30.42 2.12
C GLY A 292 6.07 30.18 0.61
N GLU A 293 6.76 31.02 -0.12
CA GLU A 293 6.81 30.95 -1.60
C GLU A 293 7.48 29.67 -2.09
N ASP A 294 8.60 29.26 -1.46
CA ASP A 294 9.42 28.13 -1.88
C ASP A 294 9.47 26.99 -0.86
N TYR A 295 8.74 27.10 0.24
CA TYR A 295 8.73 26.07 1.27
C TYR A 295 7.46 26.09 2.11
N MET A 296 6.86 24.94 2.25
CA MET A 296 5.70 24.71 3.11
C MET A 296 5.93 23.48 3.98
N GLU A 297 5.53 23.54 5.24
CA GLU A 297 5.59 22.42 6.17
C GLU A 297 4.36 22.41 7.08
N ILE A 298 3.79 21.22 7.29
CA ILE A 298 2.75 20.98 8.28
C ILE A 298 2.99 19.62 8.94
N THR A 299 2.82 19.57 10.25
CA THR A 299 2.93 18.34 11.03
C THR A 299 1.58 17.98 11.62
N THR A 300 1.20 16.70 11.52
CA THR A 300 -0.02 16.16 12.09
C THR A 300 0.27 14.97 12.97
N ARG A 301 -0.29 14.95 14.19
CA ARG A 301 -0.22 13.80 15.09
C ARG A 301 -1.11 12.68 14.61
N LEU A 302 -0.65 11.43 14.78
CA LEU A 302 -1.39 10.20 14.53
C LEU A 302 -1.91 9.59 15.84
N PRO A 303 -3.07 8.91 15.84
CA PRO A 303 -3.56 8.15 16.99
C PRO A 303 -2.64 7.02 17.40
N THR A 304 -2.09 6.29 16.44
CA THR A 304 -1.19 5.15 16.66
C THR A 304 -0.03 5.13 15.68
N ALA A 305 0.93 4.24 15.92
CA ALA A 305 2.07 4.00 15.05
C ALA A 305 1.72 3.17 13.78
N HIS A 306 0.54 2.55 13.72
CA HIS A 306 0.14 1.66 12.60
C HIS A 306 -0.32 2.46 11.38
N LEU A 307 0.63 2.77 10.52
CA LEU A 307 0.48 3.65 9.36
C LEU A 307 0.77 2.90 8.07
N TYR A 308 -0.06 3.08 7.03
CA TYR A 308 0.06 2.44 5.73
C TYR A 308 -0.16 3.45 4.61
N GLY A 309 0.52 3.27 3.47
CA GLY A 309 0.36 4.14 2.32
C GLY A 309 1.51 5.11 2.12
N LEU A 310 1.23 6.33 1.62
CA LEU A 310 2.21 7.37 1.28
C LEU A 310 3.27 6.87 0.29
N GLY A 311 2.84 6.09 -0.71
CA GLY A 311 3.66 5.56 -1.78
C GLY A 311 3.41 6.30 -3.11
N GLN A 312 3.92 5.82 -4.13
CA GLN A 312 4.58 4.54 -4.32
C GLN A 312 6.07 4.65 -4.00
N ARG A 313 6.61 3.67 -3.31
CA ARG A 313 8.07 3.57 -3.14
C ARG A 313 8.49 2.10 -3.00
N GLU A 314 9.69 1.80 -3.43
CA GLU A 314 10.27 0.48 -3.25
C GLU A 314 10.64 0.26 -1.78
N ARG A 315 10.03 -0.72 -1.13
CA ARG A 315 10.31 -1.09 0.25
C ARG A 315 9.93 -2.54 0.52
N GLU A 316 10.55 -3.11 1.52
CA GLU A 316 10.31 -4.49 1.93
C GLU A 316 9.21 -4.62 2.99
N THR A 317 8.87 -3.53 3.66
CA THR A 317 7.84 -3.49 4.71
C THR A 317 6.61 -2.76 4.21
N PHE A 318 5.44 -3.30 4.51
CA PHE A 318 4.18 -2.67 4.12
C PHE A 318 3.76 -1.57 5.11
N GLU A 319 3.93 -1.80 6.40
CA GLU A 319 3.64 -0.84 7.43
C GLU A 319 4.76 0.21 7.55
N LEU A 320 4.36 1.47 7.71
CA LEU A 320 5.28 2.58 7.96
C LEU A 320 5.49 2.73 9.47
N LEU A 321 6.37 1.92 10.02
CA LEU A 321 6.67 1.98 11.45
C LEU A 321 7.42 3.27 11.79
N PRO A 322 6.88 4.14 12.66
CA PRO A 322 7.66 5.21 13.24
C PRO A 322 8.71 4.58 14.15
N ASN A 323 9.94 4.55 13.68
CA ASN A 323 11.04 4.03 14.45
C ASN A 323 11.49 5.08 15.47
N PHE A 324 11.56 4.74 16.75
CA PHE A 324 12.07 5.63 17.79
C PHE A 324 13.54 5.98 17.63
N ASN A 325 14.30 5.17 16.92
CA ASN A 325 15.72 5.39 16.64
C ASN A 325 15.97 6.06 15.28
N TYR A 326 15.03 5.92 14.33
CA TYR A 326 15.16 6.45 12.98
C TYR A 326 13.91 7.20 12.57
N ARG A 327 14.11 8.37 11.95
CA ARG A 327 13.04 9.11 11.31
C ARG A 327 12.98 8.68 9.86
N THR A 328 11.89 8.07 9.47
CA THR A 328 11.65 7.69 8.08
C THR A 328 11.23 8.92 7.28
N ARG A 329 11.92 9.22 6.21
CA ARG A 329 11.67 10.38 5.33
C ARG A 329 11.84 9.96 3.88
N TRP A 330 10.98 10.47 3.00
CA TRP A 330 11.07 10.27 1.56
C TRP A 330 10.29 11.33 0.82
N THR A 331 10.56 11.47 -0.48
CA THR A 331 9.86 12.41 -1.35
C THR A 331 8.96 11.69 -2.32
N LEU A 332 7.70 12.08 -2.37
CA LEU A 332 6.75 11.69 -3.41
C LEU A 332 7.01 12.59 -4.62
N PHE A 333 7.80 12.09 -5.55
CA PHE A 333 8.21 12.76 -6.76
C PHE A 333 8.41 11.73 -7.88
N ASN A 334 7.56 11.79 -8.90
CA ASN A 334 7.59 10.84 -10.00
C ASN A 334 8.83 11.04 -10.85
N ARG A 335 9.80 10.13 -10.78
CA ARG A 335 11.05 10.16 -11.52
C ARG A 335 11.46 8.75 -11.93
N ASP A 336 11.98 8.61 -13.15
CA ASP A 336 12.48 7.34 -13.69
C ASP A 336 13.99 7.20 -13.41
N GLY A 337 14.47 6.00 -13.13
CA GLY A 337 15.89 5.67 -13.21
C GLY A 337 16.71 5.66 -11.92
N ASP A 338 16.18 6.00 -10.74
CA ASP A 338 16.95 6.03 -9.49
C ASP A 338 16.54 4.95 -8.48
N ALA A 339 17.51 4.50 -7.68
CA ALA A 339 17.24 3.76 -6.45
C ALA A 339 16.38 4.62 -5.51
N GLY A 340 15.15 4.20 -5.24
CA GLY A 340 14.16 4.99 -4.51
C GLY A 340 13.32 5.92 -5.38
N ALA A 341 13.45 5.86 -6.70
CA ALA A 341 12.54 6.51 -7.64
C ALA A 341 11.11 6.01 -7.42
N THR A 342 10.16 6.92 -7.51
CA THR A 342 8.75 6.62 -7.40
C THR A 342 8.09 6.85 -8.74
N TYR A 343 7.48 5.81 -9.30
CA TYR A 343 6.68 5.96 -10.52
C TYR A 343 5.28 6.50 -10.23
N GLY A 344 4.83 6.40 -8.97
CA GLY A 344 3.54 6.89 -8.50
C GLY A 344 3.67 7.78 -7.27
N SER A 345 2.91 8.87 -7.27
CA SER A 345 2.81 9.78 -6.11
C SER A 345 1.40 9.77 -5.57
N HIS A 346 1.22 9.06 -4.44
CA HIS A 346 -0.07 8.91 -3.77
C HIS A 346 0.02 9.39 -2.32
N PRO A 347 -0.16 10.70 -2.07
CA PRO A 347 -0.12 11.26 -0.72
C PRO A 347 -1.40 10.93 0.06
N PHE A 348 -1.66 9.64 0.22
CA PHE A 348 -2.78 9.06 0.94
C PHE A 348 -2.27 8.04 1.93
N TYR A 349 -2.77 8.10 3.17
CA TYR A 349 -2.47 7.11 4.18
C TYR A 349 -3.70 6.62 4.91
N MET A 350 -3.57 5.44 5.50
CA MET A 350 -4.52 4.81 6.41
C MET A 350 -3.84 4.60 7.76
N ASN A 351 -4.52 4.89 8.84
CA ASN A 351 -3.99 4.73 10.19
C ASN A 351 -5.01 4.04 11.10
N PHE A 352 -4.56 3.06 11.87
CA PHE A 352 -5.37 2.45 12.92
C PHE A 352 -5.52 3.39 14.10
N GLU A 353 -6.69 3.35 14.71
CA GLU A 353 -7.01 4.04 15.95
C GLU A 353 -6.78 3.09 17.14
N GLU A 354 -6.72 3.65 18.34
CA GLU A 354 -6.52 2.85 19.57
C GLU A 354 -7.62 1.81 19.82
N ASP A 355 -8.83 2.02 19.29
CA ASP A 355 -9.97 1.13 19.45
C ASP A 355 -10.13 0.12 18.28
N GLY A 356 -9.11 0.01 17.42
CA GLY A 356 -9.11 -0.91 16.30
C GLY A 356 -9.80 -0.39 15.04
N LYS A 357 -10.48 0.75 15.09
CA LYS A 357 -10.99 1.40 13.87
C LYS A 357 -9.86 1.94 13.01
N MET A 358 -10.20 2.31 11.79
CA MET A 358 -9.28 2.89 10.84
C MET A 358 -9.89 4.15 10.21
N HIS A 359 -9.05 5.15 9.98
CA HIS A 359 -9.37 6.31 9.18
C HIS A 359 -8.34 6.49 8.08
N GLY A 360 -8.65 7.33 7.09
CA GLY A 360 -7.73 7.70 6.03
C GLY A 360 -7.52 9.20 5.95
N VAL A 361 -6.35 9.61 5.43
CA VAL A 361 -6.08 11.02 5.12
C VAL A 361 -5.45 11.10 3.74
N TYR A 362 -6.02 11.93 2.89
CA TYR A 362 -5.53 12.23 1.56
C TYR A 362 -5.13 13.70 1.45
N LEU A 363 -3.88 13.97 1.07
CA LEU A 363 -3.39 15.31 0.73
C LEU A 363 -3.47 15.52 -0.79
N ARG A 364 -4.34 16.40 -1.25
CA ARG A 364 -4.44 16.78 -2.65
C ARG A 364 -3.35 17.80 -2.99
N ASN A 365 -2.24 17.32 -3.52
CA ASN A 365 -1.13 18.14 -4.01
C ASN A 365 -0.40 17.36 -5.13
N SER A 366 -0.12 18.00 -6.25
CA SER A 366 0.59 17.42 -7.41
C SER A 366 2.03 17.91 -7.57
N ALA A 367 2.46 18.85 -6.73
CA ALA A 367 3.87 19.22 -6.59
C ALA A 367 4.65 18.15 -5.80
N PRO A 368 5.98 18.19 -5.79
CA PRO A 368 6.77 17.30 -4.94
C PRO A 368 6.40 17.43 -3.46
N VAL A 369 6.16 16.32 -2.79
CA VAL A 369 5.82 16.26 -1.37
C VAL A 369 6.79 15.33 -0.65
N GLU A 370 7.58 15.90 0.26
CA GLU A 370 8.36 15.10 1.21
C GLU A 370 7.50 14.70 2.40
N VAL A 371 7.59 13.44 2.77
CA VAL A 371 6.91 12.87 3.93
C VAL A 371 7.94 12.46 4.96
N GLY A 372 7.68 12.77 6.22
CA GLY A 372 8.47 12.28 7.35
C GLY A 372 7.56 11.64 8.39
N VAL A 373 7.91 10.44 8.87
CA VAL A 373 7.24 9.78 9.99
C VAL A 373 8.10 9.92 11.23
N LEU A 374 7.54 10.47 12.29
CA LEU A 374 8.25 10.82 13.51
C LEU A 374 7.94 9.83 14.65
N PRO A 375 8.88 9.62 15.59
CA PRO A 375 8.73 8.67 16.71
C PRO A 375 7.54 8.94 17.62
N ILE A 376 7.08 10.18 17.71
CA ILE A 376 5.87 10.57 18.44
C ILE A 376 4.62 10.25 17.64
N PRO A 377 4.20 9.18 17.26
CA PRO A 377 3.41 8.95 16.05
C PRO A 377 2.88 10.23 15.39
N ALA A 378 3.63 10.75 14.40
CA ALA A 378 3.24 11.95 13.66
C ALA A 378 3.73 11.88 12.21
N VAL A 379 3.03 12.53 11.29
CA VAL A 379 3.44 12.71 9.89
C VAL A 379 3.75 14.18 9.65
N VAL A 380 4.89 14.43 9.03
CA VAL A 380 5.28 15.75 8.51
C VAL A 380 5.12 15.75 7.01
N PHE A 381 4.45 16.73 6.47
CA PHE A 381 4.38 17.00 5.04
C PHE A 381 5.14 18.28 4.72
N ARG A 382 6.05 18.20 3.76
CA ARG A 382 6.81 19.35 3.24
C ARG A 382 6.63 19.43 1.74
N SER A 383 6.50 20.62 1.21
CA SER A 383 6.44 20.84 -0.23
C SER A 383 7.11 22.16 -0.60
N VAL A 384 7.55 22.26 -1.84
CA VAL A 384 8.12 23.48 -2.41
C VAL A 384 7.11 24.28 -3.23
N ASP A 385 5.92 23.70 -3.44
CA ASP A 385 4.87 24.33 -4.27
C ASP A 385 3.52 23.64 -4.00
N GLY A 386 2.43 24.14 -4.57
CA GLY A 386 1.09 23.60 -4.42
C GLY A 386 0.34 24.17 -3.20
N ILE A 387 -0.54 23.39 -2.62
CA ILE A 387 -1.38 23.74 -1.48
C ILE A 387 -1.50 22.58 -0.49
N PHE A 388 -1.87 22.85 0.75
CA PHE A 388 -2.30 21.82 1.69
C PHE A 388 -3.83 21.68 1.64
N ASP A 389 -4.33 20.70 0.92
CA ASP A 389 -5.76 20.39 0.80
C ASP A 389 -6.06 18.95 1.21
N PHE A 390 -6.35 18.78 2.50
CA PHE A 390 -6.57 17.47 3.13
C PHE A 390 -8.02 17.01 3.01
N ARG A 391 -8.21 15.69 2.81
CA ARG A 391 -9.45 14.96 2.97
C ARG A 391 -9.26 13.91 4.06
N ILE A 392 -9.99 14.03 5.14
CA ILE A 392 -9.98 13.07 6.25
C ILE A 392 -11.22 12.19 6.11
N LEU A 393 -11.01 10.89 5.97
CA LEU A 393 -12.00 9.85 5.69
C LEU A 393 -12.28 9.08 6.96
N ALA A 394 -13.54 9.01 7.39
CA ALA A 394 -13.88 8.44 8.69
C ALA A 394 -13.66 6.93 8.82
N GLY A 395 -13.69 6.16 7.75
CA GLY A 395 -13.75 4.70 7.84
C GLY A 395 -15.13 4.23 8.32
N PRO A 396 -15.28 3.33 9.31
CA PRO A 396 -14.31 2.91 10.35
C PRO A 396 -13.46 1.67 10.02
N SER A 397 -13.77 0.91 8.98
CA SER A 397 -12.97 -0.25 8.57
C SER A 397 -12.03 0.09 7.41
N PRO A 398 -11.00 -0.73 7.15
CA PRO A 398 -10.18 -0.58 5.95
C PRO A 398 -10.99 -0.54 4.65
N LYS A 399 -12.07 -1.34 4.58
CA LYS A 399 -12.99 -1.38 3.42
C LYS A 399 -13.75 -0.06 3.25
N ASP A 400 -14.20 0.54 4.35
CA ASP A 400 -14.91 1.83 4.31
C ASP A 400 -13.96 2.96 3.90
N VAL A 401 -12.72 2.97 4.39
CA VAL A 401 -11.70 3.96 4.00
C VAL A 401 -11.40 3.89 2.51
N THR A 402 -11.16 2.71 1.94
CA THR A 402 -10.91 2.58 0.50
C THR A 402 -12.14 2.96 -0.34
N LYS A 403 -13.34 2.60 0.11
CA LYS A 403 -14.60 3.01 -0.54
C LYS A 403 -14.78 4.53 -0.53
N GLN A 404 -14.52 5.19 0.61
CA GLN A 404 -14.56 6.64 0.72
C GLN A 404 -13.50 7.29 -0.18
N TYR A 405 -12.26 6.77 -0.17
CA TYR A 405 -11.18 7.28 -1.01
C TYR A 405 -11.50 7.16 -2.51
N THR A 406 -11.93 6.00 -2.97
CA THR A 406 -12.27 5.79 -4.38
C THR A 406 -13.53 6.55 -4.82
N SER A 407 -14.42 6.87 -3.88
CA SER A 407 -15.55 7.77 -4.18
C SER A 407 -15.11 9.21 -4.50
N LEU A 408 -13.92 9.62 -3.98
CA LEU A 408 -13.33 10.93 -4.27
C LEU A 408 -12.55 10.93 -5.59
N VAL A 409 -11.65 9.95 -5.73
CA VAL A 409 -10.65 9.97 -6.82
C VAL A 409 -11.11 9.23 -8.07
N GLY A 410 -12.23 8.53 -8.01
CA GLY A 410 -12.79 7.69 -9.05
C GLY A 410 -12.68 6.20 -8.72
N LEU A 411 -13.76 5.45 -9.03
CA LEU A 411 -13.79 3.99 -8.92
C LEU A 411 -12.87 3.35 -9.97
N PRO A 412 -12.22 2.23 -9.66
CA PRO A 412 -11.42 1.48 -10.63
C PRO A 412 -12.21 1.13 -11.89
N GLU A 413 -11.58 1.26 -13.05
CA GLU A 413 -12.17 0.82 -14.30
C GLU A 413 -12.20 -0.71 -14.37
N MET A 414 -13.33 -1.26 -14.88
CA MET A 414 -13.44 -2.70 -15.12
C MET A 414 -12.60 -3.10 -16.32
N PRO A 415 -11.54 -3.93 -16.17
CA PRO A 415 -10.73 -4.33 -17.30
C PRO A 415 -11.46 -5.28 -18.25
N PRO A 416 -11.08 -5.37 -19.51
CA PRO A 416 -11.55 -6.47 -20.35
C PRO A 416 -11.02 -7.80 -19.80
N PHE A 417 -11.74 -8.90 -20.00
CA PHE A 417 -11.38 -10.21 -19.42
C PHE A 417 -9.97 -10.66 -19.81
N TRP A 418 -9.57 -10.45 -21.06
CA TRP A 418 -8.26 -10.80 -21.56
C TRP A 418 -7.11 -10.04 -20.87
N ALA A 419 -7.35 -8.83 -20.34
CA ALA A 419 -6.33 -8.07 -19.61
C ALA A 419 -5.85 -8.76 -18.33
N LEU A 420 -6.57 -9.77 -17.85
CA LEU A 420 -6.18 -10.55 -16.67
C LEU A 420 -5.26 -11.73 -17.01
N GLY A 421 -5.01 -12.02 -18.27
CA GLY A 421 -4.08 -13.06 -18.71
C GLY A 421 -2.61 -12.66 -18.54
N TYR A 422 -1.70 -13.47 -19.09
CA TYR A 422 -0.26 -13.21 -19.12
C TYR A 422 0.12 -12.43 -20.37
N HIS A 423 0.87 -11.34 -20.22
CA HIS A 423 1.27 -10.45 -21.33
C HIS A 423 2.77 -10.60 -21.59
N LEU A 424 3.13 -10.86 -22.85
CA LEU A 424 4.50 -10.97 -23.29
C LEU A 424 4.93 -9.64 -23.92
N CYS A 425 5.62 -8.78 -23.14
CA CYS A 425 6.05 -7.47 -23.59
C CYS A 425 7.56 -7.44 -23.79
N ARG A 426 8.03 -7.36 -25.03
CA ARG A 426 9.44 -7.31 -25.38
C ARG A 426 9.69 -6.17 -26.34
N THR A 427 10.37 -5.15 -25.85
CA THR A 427 10.56 -3.88 -26.55
C THR A 427 11.76 -3.87 -27.52
N THR A 428 12.62 -4.91 -27.48
CA THR A 428 13.94 -4.89 -28.14
C THR A 428 14.20 -6.02 -29.14
N LEU A 429 13.22 -6.90 -29.38
CA LEU A 429 13.43 -8.04 -30.30
C LEU A 429 13.28 -7.63 -31.77
N ASN A 430 14.22 -8.06 -32.59
CA ASN A 430 14.02 -8.09 -34.04
C ASN A 430 12.97 -9.15 -34.43
N ASP A 431 12.48 -9.09 -35.65
CA ASP A 431 11.39 -9.96 -36.12
C ASP A 431 11.69 -11.46 -36.03
N THR A 432 12.94 -11.87 -36.26
CA THR A 432 13.36 -13.28 -36.20
C THR A 432 13.40 -13.80 -34.77
N GLU A 433 13.87 -12.98 -33.83
CA GLU A 433 13.85 -13.29 -32.39
C GLU A 433 12.43 -13.36 -31.88
N TYR A 434 11.56 -12.49 -32.39
CA TYR A 434 10.15 -12.51 -32.04
C TYR A 434 9.48 -13.82 -32.43
N GLU A 435 9.59 -14.25 -33.69
CA GLU A 435 9.02 -15.52 -34.18
C GLU A 435 9.54 -16.72 -33.36
N SER A 436 10.84 -16.77 -33.11
CA SER A 436 11.45 -17.80 -32.27
C SER A 436 10.89 -17.84 -30.84
N VAL A 437 10.53 -16.68 -30.25
CA VAL A 437 9.93 -16.64 -28.92
C VAL A 437 8.49 -17.12 -28.95
N VAL A 438 7.70 -16.69 -29.92
CA VAL A 438 6.31 -17.17 -30.10
C VAL A 438 6.27 -18.69 -30.26
N ASP A 439 7.14 -19.24 -31.11
CA ASP A 439 7.22 -20.69 -31.32
C ASP A 439 7.60 -21.44 -30.05
N ARG A 440 8.52 -20.89 -29.24
CA ARG A 440 8.87 -21.48 -27.94
C ARG A 440 7.73 -21.41 -26.93
N MET A 441 6.99 -20.27 -26.85
CA MET A 441 5.84 -20.16 -25.95
C MET A 441 4.76 -21.20 -26.27
N LEU A 442 4.54 -21.46 -27.54
CA LEU A 442 3.61 -22.51 -28.02
C LEU A 442 4.14 -23.91 -27.75
N SER A 443 5.41 -24.21 -28.10
CA SER A 443 6.03 -25.53 -27.88
C SER A 443 6.14 -25.87 -26.39
N ASP A 444 6.39 -24.89 -25.55
CA ASP A 444 6.48 -25.05 -24.10
C ASP A 444 5.09 -24.97 -23.40
N GLU A 445 4.03 -24.82 -24.20
CA GLU A 445 2.64 -24.76 -23.74
C GLU A 445 2.43 -23.69 -22.63
N VAL A 446 3.00 -22.49 -22.78
CA VAL A 446 2.83 -21.37 -21.87
C VAL A 446 1.68 -20.49 -22.38
N PRO A 447 0.61 -20.31 -21.59
CA PRO A 447 -0.49 -19.40 -21.94
C PRO A 447 -0.03 -17.95 -22.00
N TYR A 448 -0.45 -17.18 -23.02
CA TYR A 448 -0.26 -15.74 -23.05
C TYR A 448 -1.28 -15.03 -23.96
N GLU A 449 -1.61 -13.77 -23.62
CA GLU A 449 -2.70 -13.00 -24.24
C GLU A 449 -2.25 -12.04 -25.31
N SER A 450 -1.11 -11.38 -25.08
CA SER A 450 -0.73 -10.24 -25.90
C SER A 450 0.75 -10.14 -26.13
N ASP A 451 1.10 -9.52 -27.23
CA ASP A 451 2.43 -9.02 -27.52
C ASP A 451 2.45 -7.50 -27.60
N CYS A 452 3.59 -6.92 -27.27
CA CYS A 452 3.82 -5.48 -27.32
C CYS A 452 4.63 -5.10 -28.58
N ILE A 453 4.26 -3.96 -29.16
CA ILE A 453 5.08 -3.27 -30.16
C ILE A 453 5.45 -1.91 -29.63
N ASP A 454 6.76 -1.68 -29.52
CA ASP A 454 7.33 -0.44 -29.00
C ASP A 454 7.40 0.63 -30.10
N ALA A 455 6.89 1.82 -29.82
CA ALA A 455 6.95 2.96 -30.72
C ALA A 455 8.39 3.29 -31.20
N ARG A 456 9.41 3.01 -30.37
CA ARG A 456 10.83 3.23 -30.71
C ARG A 456 11.34 2.37 -31.85
N LEU A 457 10.67 1.27 -32.21
CA LEU A 457 11.02 0.48 -33.38
C LEU A 457 10.90 1.28 -34.70
N ASN A 458 10.09 2.32 -34.70
CA ASN A 458 9.94 3.22 -35.85
C ASN A 458 10.87 4.45 -35.79
N TYR A 459 11.84 4.45 -34.87
CA TYR A 459 12.74 5.58 -34.69
C TYR A 459 13.48 5.94 -36.01
N PRO A 460 13.65 7.23 -36.38
CA PRO A 460 13.48 8.44 -35.55
C PRO A 460 12.05 8.98 -35.45
N ASP A 461 11.04 8.42 -36.10
CA ASP A 461 9.66 8.86 -35.99
C ASP A 461 8.79 7.77 -35.35
N PRO A 462 8.67 7.75 -33.97
CA PRO A 462 7.88 6.76 -33.25
C PRO A 462 6.36 6.89 -33.51
N PHE A 463 5.94 7.94 -34.18
CA PHE A 463 4.55 8.16 -34.57
C PHE A 463 4.27 7.89 -36.06
N ALA A 464 5.27 7.43 -36.80
CA ALA A 464 5.08 7.00 -38.17
C ALA A 464 4.15 5.76 -38.26
N SER A 465 3.51 5.59 -39.40
CA SER A 465 2.73 4.38 -39.67
C SER A 465 3.60 3.14 -39.56
N PHE A 466 3.05 2.07 -39.00
CA PHE A 466 3.74 0.78 -38.93
C PHE A 466 4.18 0.31 -40.32
N SER A 467 5.34 -0.33 -40.37
CA SER A 467 5.81 -1.03 -41.56
C SER A 467 4.82 -2.11 -41.99
N ASP A 468 4.81 -2.49 -43.24
CA ASP A 468 3.90 -3.56 -43.73
C ASP A 468 4.17 -4.90 -43.03
N ARG A 469 5.42 -5.20 -42.71
CA ARG A 469 5.80 -6.37 -41.89
C ARG A 469 5.23 -6.30 -40.47
N THR A 470 5.26 -5.14 -39.81
CA THR A 470 4.64 -4.96 -38.49
C THR A 470 3.11 -5.13 -38.56
N LYS A 471 2.47 -4.63 -39.62
CA LYS A 471 1.04 -4.83 -39.87
C LYS A 471 0.68 -6.30 -40.05
N GLU A 472 1.48 -7.03 -40.83
CA GLU A 472 1.30 -8.47 -41.03
C GLU A 472 1.47 -9.24 -39.73
N ARG A 473 2.46 -8.89 -38.90
CA ARG A 473 2.64 -9.44 -37.54
C ARG A 473 1.42 -9.20 -36.64
N VAL A 474 0.89 -7.98 -36.61
CA VAL A 474 -0.33 -7.66 -35.85
C VAL A 474 -1.53 -8.47 -36.36
N SER A 475 -1.67 -8.63 -37.69
CA SER A 475 -2.76 -9.44 -38.26
C SER A 475 -2.66 -10.89 -37.82
N LYS A 476 -1.45 -11.49 -37.91
CA LYS A 476 -1.21 -12.88 -37.47
C LYS A 476 -1.49 -13.07 -35.98
N MET A 477 -1.10 -12.11 -35.13
CA MET A 477 -1.41 -12.16 -33.69
C MET A 477 -2.92 -12.22 -33.46
N LYS A 478 -3.70 -11.38 -34.16
CA LYS A 478 -5.15 -11.33 -34.03
C LYS A 478 -5.84 -12.59 -34.57
N GLU A 479 -5.33 -13.18 -35.65
CA GLU A 479 -5.80 -14.46 -36.18
C GLU A 479 -5.59 -15.62 -35.19
N ASP A 480 -4.50 -15.57 -34.41
CA ASP A 480 -4.20 -16.52 -33.34
C ASP A 480 -5.02 -16.26 -32.05
N GLY A 481 -5.94 -15.31 -32.04
CA GLY A 481 -6.76 -14.94 -30.88
C GLY A 481 -6.03 -14.08 -29.85
N ARG A 482 -4.80 -13.63 -30.12
CA ARG A 482 -4.01 -12.77 -29.22
C ARG A 482 -4.28 -11.29 -29.46
N ARG A 483 -3.86 -10.47 -28.49
CA ARG A 483 -4.08 -9.02 -28.47
C ARG A 483 -2.81 -8.26 -28.79
N PHE A 484 -2.97 -7.08 -29.33
CA PHE A 484 -1.88 -6.17 -29.64
C PHE A 484 -1.84 -5.01 -28.64
N LEU A 485 -0.70 -4.86 -27.95
CA LEU A 485 -0.41 -3.74 -27.07
C LEU A 485 0.59 -2.79 -27.72
N PHE A 486 0.24 -1.49 -27.73
CA PHE A 486 1.12 -0.45 -28.24
C PHE A 486 1.86 0.21 -27.07
N VAL A 487 3.21 0.16 -27.07
CA VAL A 487 4.04 0.82 -26.07
C VAL A 487 4.36 2.23 -26.52
N GLN A 488 4.05 3.21 -25.71
CA GLN A 488 4.17 4.62 -26.04
C GLN A 488 4.86 5.44 -24.94
N TYR A 489 5.52 6.53 -25.36
CA TYR A 489 6.31 7.43 -24.53
C TYR A 489 5.72 8.85 -24.55
N PRO A 490 5.99 9.69 -23.53
CA PRO A 490 5.36 11.00 -23.40
C PRO A 490 6.00 12.09 -24.28
N TYR A 491 7.09 11.80 -24.96
CA TYR A 491 7.89 12.78 -25.71
C TYR A 491 7.81 12.54 -27.22
N VAL A 492 8.05 13.61 -27.99
CA VAL A 492 7.99 13.62 -29.45
C VAL A 492 9.31 14.13 -30.02
N PRO A 493 10.05 13.36 -30.82
CA PRO A 493 11.26 13.83 -31.50
C PRO A 493 10.97 15.06 -32.39
N VAL A 494 11.80 16.10 -32.29
CA VAL A 494 11.59 17.33 -33.06
C VAL A 494 11.78 17.12 -34.57
N THR A 495 12.40 16.00 -34.96
CA THR A 495 12.61 15.58 -36.34
C THR A 495 11.43 14.80 -36.93
N SER A 496 10.43 14.44 -36.13
CA SER A 496 9.29 13.65 -36.56
C SER A 496 8.25 14.50 -37.30
N ASP A 497 7.53 13.89 -38.21
CA ASP A 497 6.39 14.52 -38.91
C ASP A 497 5.29 14.93 -37.92
N ALA A 498 5.11 14.12 -36.83
CA ALA A 498 4.15 14.41 -35.78
C ALA A 498 4.46 15.70 -35.01
N TYR A 499 5.75 16.03 -34.84
CA TYR A 499 6.18 17.32 -34.30
C TYR A 499 5.99 18.45 -35.31
N GLY A 500 6.46 18.24 -36.54
CA GLY A 500 6.38 19.22 -37.64
C GLY A 500 4.95 19.73 -37.89
N ALA A 501 3.98 18.85 -37.83
CA ALA A 501 2.56 19.17 -38.06
C ALA A 501 1.99 20.22 -37.06
N VAL A 502 2.61 20.41 -35.89
CA VAL A 502 2.06 21.21 -34.79
C VAL A 502 3.13 22.14 -34.14
N SER A 503 4.30 22.24 -34.71
CA SER A 503 5.42 23.01 -34.13
C SER A 503 5.11 24.48 -33.87
N GLY A 504 4.15 25.07 -34.60
CA GLY A 504 3.68 26.43 -34.40
C GLY A 504 2.55 26.63 -33.38
N GLU A 505 2.11 25.56 -32.70
CA GLU A 505 0.97 25.60 -31.80
C GLU A 505 1.39 25.53 -30.33
N LYS A 506 0.50 25.97 -29.44
CA LYS A 506 0.69 25.91 -27.99
C LYS A 506 0.39 24.49 -27.44
N LEU A 507 1.00 23.48 -28.04
CA LEU A 507 0.83 22.08 -27.63
C LEU A 507 1.88 21.67 -26.61
N PHE A 508 3.12 22.07 -26.80
CA PHE A 508 4.25 21.61 -25.99
C PHE A 508 4.45 22.48 -24.75
N LEU A 509 5.02 21.90 -23.72
CA LEU A 509 5.54 22.66 -22.58
C LEU A 509 6.43 23.79 -23.11
N LYS A 510 6.41 24.93 -22.46
CA LYS A 510 7.12 26.14 -22.91
C LYS A 510 8.03 26.70 -21.83
N LEU A 511 8.98 27.53 -22.24
CA LEU A 511 9.77 28.38 -21.36
C LEU A 511 9.01 29.68 -21.02
N ASN A 512 9.53 30.46 -20.04
CA ASN A 512 8.95 31.75 -19.64
C ASN A 512 8.84 32.74 -20.82
N ASN A 513 9.73 32.63 -21.82
CA ASN A 513 9.72 33.47 -23.04
C ASN A 513 8.72 32.97 -24.10
N SER A 514 7.87 32.03 -23.78
CA SER A 514 6.89 31.36 -24.66
C SER A 514 7.49 30.51 -25.79
N GLN A 515 8.79 30.27 -25.78
CA GLN A 515 9.42 29.30 -26.70
C GLN A 515 9.11 27.88 -26.20
N PRO A 516 8.98 26.90 -27.10
CA PRO A 516 8.85 25.50 -26.69
C PRO A 516 10.00 25.05 -25.79
N TYR A 517 9.69 24.24 -24.78
CA TYR A 517 10.70 23.57 -23.98
C TYR A 517 11.13 22.27 -24.68
N TYR A 518 12.43 22.03 -24.72
CA TYR A 518 13.02 20.81 -25.29
C TYR A 518 13.80 20.06 -24.22
N GLY A 519 13.78 18.72 -24.33
CA GLY A 519 14.65 17.83 -23.59
C GLY A 519 15.46 16.92 -24.50
N LEU A 520 16.24 16.06 -23.90
CA LEU A 520 17.06 15.07 -24.58
C LEU A 520 16.69 13.67 -24.10
N ILE A 521 16.46 12.75 -25.02
CA ILE A 521 16.36 11.34 -24.74
C ILE A 521 17.50 10.67 -25.48
N GLU A 522 18.46 10.13 -24.72
CA GLU A 522 19.73 9.68 -25.28
C GLU A 522 20.38 10.83 -26.09
N ASP A 523 20.48 10.72 -27.41
CA ASP A 523 21.06 11.74 -28.31
C ASP A 523 20.00 12.49 -29.12
N THR A 524 18.72 12.34 -28.79
CA THR A 524 17.62 12.93 -29.57
C THR A 524 16.92 14.06 -28.82
N VAL A 525 16.84 15.20 -29.52
CA VAL A 525 16.06 16.35 -29.01
C VAL A 525 14.56 16.04 -29.15
N VAL A 526 13.82 16.24 -28.06
CA VAL A 526 12.39 15.94 -27.96
C VAL A 526 11.61 17.11 -27.39
N GLY A 527 10.37 17.27 -27.84
CA GLY A 527 9.38 18.12 -27.21
C GLY A 527 8.46 17.30 -26.31
N TYR A 528 7.93 17.93 -25.26
CA TYR A 528 6.97 17.31 -24.33
C TYR A 528 5.59 17.93 -24.53
N PRO A 529 4.59 17.18 -25.07
CA PRO A 529 3.22 17.65 -25.14
C PRO A 529 2.67 17.98 -23.76
N ASP A 530 1.93 19.09 -23.69
CA ASP A 530 1.19 19.44 -22.48
C ASP A 530 -0.11 18.59 -22.37
N TYR A 531 0.02 17.35 -21.92
CA TYR A 531 -1.11 16.44 -21.76
C TYR A 531 -2.17 16.92 -20.78
N CYS A 532 -1.81 17.81 -19.86
CA CYS A 532 -2.79 18.45 -18.96
C CYS A 532 -3.62 19.54 -19.68
N ASN A 533 -3.35 19.79 -20.98
CA ASN A 533 -4.16 20.66 -21.84
C ASN A 533 -4.95 19.82 -22.85
N GLU A 534 -6.21 19.56 -22.53
CA GLU A 534 -7.11 18.73 -23.35
C GLU A 534 -7.26 19.23 -24.79
N ASN A 535 -7.45 20.55 -24.97
CA ASN A 535 -7.66 21.15 -26.29
C ASN A 535 -6.40 21.01 -27.18
N ALA A 536 -5.23 21.16 -26.60
CA ALA A 536 -3.98 21.01 -27.32
C ALA A 536 -3.81 19.58 -27.82
N PHE A 537 -4.09 18.57 -26.97
CA PHE A 537 -3.99 17.17 -27.32
C PHE A 537 -5.00 16.77 -28.43
N ALA A 538 -6.24 17.21 -28.34
CA ALA A 538 -7.25 16.96 -29.36
C ALA A 538 -6.84 17.54 -30.72
N ASN A 539 -6.27 18.74 -30.74
CA ASN A 539 -5.74 19.34 -31.96
C ASN A 539 -4.59 18.52 -32.57
N TRP A 540 -3.69 18.01 -31.74
CA TRP A 540 -2.57 17.18 -32.18
C TRP A 540 -3.07 15.89 -32.83
N MET A 541 -4.01 15.20 -32.19
CA MET A 541 -4.62 13.97 -32.71
C MET A 541 -5.31 14.18 -34.07
N ASN A 542 -5.93 15.34 -34.27
CA ASN A 542 -6.63 15.65 -35.51
C ASN A 542 -5.69 16.02 -36.67
N LYS A 543 -4.49 16.54 -36.37
CA LYS A 543 -3.52 16.99 -37.41
C LYS A 543 -2.49 15.94 -37.78
N THR A 544 -2.36 14.89 -37.00
CA THR A 544 -1.38 13.84 -37.19
C THR A 544 -2.06 12.49 -37.43
N ASN A 545 -1.32 11.53 -37.97
CA ASN A 545 -1.81 10.15 -38.18
C ASN A 545 -1.74 9.28 -36.90
N ILE A 546 -1.46 9.89 -35.75
CA ILE A 546 -1.31 9.18 -34.46
C ILE A 546 -2.57 8.37 -34.14
N ARG A 547 -3.76 8.94 -34.40
CA ARG A 547 -5.04 8.25 -34.23
C ARG A 547 -5.12 6.90 -34.95
N GLY A 548 -4.47 6.80 -36.12
CA GLY A 548 -4.42 5.56 -36.91
C GLY A 548 -3.55 4.47 -36.27
N LEU A 549 -2.51 4.83 -35.51
CA LEU A 549 -1.69 3.89 -34.76
C LEU A 549 -2.49 3.23 -33.63
N TYR A 550 -3.21 4.03 -32.87
CA TYR A 550 -4.03 3.54 -31.74
C TYR A 550 -5.27 2.73 -32.19
N ALA A 551 -5.81 3.00 -33.38
CA ALA A 551 -7.01 2.32 -33.88
C ALA A 551 -6.83 0.80 -34.05
N ASN A 552 -5.60 0.33 -34.20
CA ASN A 552 -5.28 -1.09 -34.31
C ASN A 552 -4.92 -1.78 -33.02
N ALA A 553 -4.71 -1.00 -31.93
CA ALA A 553 -4.30 -1.53 -30.64
C ALA A 553 -5.52 -1.98 -29.81
N ASP A 554 -5.39 -3.11 -29.13
CA ASP A 554 -6.35 -3.57 -28.12
C ASP A 554 -6.07 -2.93 -26.76
N GLY A 555 -4.86 -2.42 -26.55
CA GLY A 555 -4.45 -1.70 -25.37
C GLY A 555 -3.17 -0.91 -25.58
N VAL A 556 -2.83 -0.06 -24.61
CA VAL A 556 -1.65 0.82 -24.63
C VAL A 556 -0.90 0.70 -23.31
N MET A 557 0.43 0.65 -23.40
CA MET A 557 1.35 0.74 -22.27
C MET A 557 2.12 2.05 -22.33
N LEU A 558 1.97 2.90 -21.33
CA LEU A 558 2.63 4.19 -21.23
C LEU A 558 3.87 4.08 -20.35
N LEU A 559 5.05 4.24 -20.96
CA LEU A 559 6.34 4.16 -20.28
C LEU A 559 7.01 5.54 -20.21
N GLN A 560 7.94 5.69 -19.26
CA GLN A 560 8.75 6.91 -19.05
C GLN A 560 7.93 8.21 -18.94
N ASN A 561 6.67 8.11 -18.57
CA ASN A 561 5.76 9.24 -18.45
C ASN A 561 5.84 9.99 -17.09
N THR A 562 6.97 9.86 -16.42
CA THR A 562 7.46 10.66 -15.29
C THR A 562 8.09 12.02 -15.66
N PRO A 563 7.91 12.67 -16.66
CA PRO A 563 8.41 12.84 -18.00
C PRO A 563 9.95 12.82 -18.08
N LEU A 564 10.51 11.68 -18.44
CA LEU A 564 11.95 11.43 -18.49
C LEU A 564 12.68 12.47 -19.39
N ASN A 565 13.82 12.95 -18.89
CA ASN A 565 14.77 13.77 -19.65
C ASN A 565 16.20 13.36 -19.28
N THR A 566 16.94 12.76 -20.22
CA THR A 566 18.29 12.25 -19.96
C THR A 566 19.37 13.33 -20.03
N ALA A 567 19.04 14.53 -20.51
CA ALA A 567 19.98 15.64 -20.63
C ALA A 567 20.67 15.99 -19.29
N ILE A 568 19.99 15.76 -18.17
CA ILE A 568 20.41 16.24 -16.85
C ILE A 568 20.97 15.09 -15.99
N MET A 569 20.98 13.84 -16.48
CA MET A 569 21.60 12.72 -15.76
C MET A 569 23.13 12.80 -15.66
N ASN A 570 23.80 13.58 -16.54
CA ASN A 570 25.25 13.79 -16.54
C ASN A 570 25.64 15.20 -16.07
N TYR A 571 25.25 15.55 -14.87
CA TYR A 571 25.41 16.88 -14.28
C TYR A 571 26.86 17.44 -14.29
N SER A 572 27.87 16.57 -14.24
CA SER A 572 29.29 16.95 -14.29
C SER A 572 29.75 17.49 -15.66
N LEU A 573 28.98 17.28 -16.72
CA LEU A 573 29.28 17.74 -18.10
C LEU A 573 28.59 19.05 -18.46
N TRP A 574 27.70 19.57 -17.59
CA TRP A 574 26.76 20.67 -17.92
C TRP A 574 26.97 21.97 -17.15
N ILE A 575 27.92 22.00 -16.22
CA ILE A 575 28.30 23.25 -15.54
C ILE A 575 29.48 23.85 -16.31
N ASP A 576 29.27 25.01 -16.95
CA ASP A 576 30.38 25.79 -17.44
C ASP A 576 31.22 26.35 -16.27
N THR A 577 32.42 26.85 -16.57
CA THR A 577 33.32 27.43 -15.58
C THR A 577 32.76 28.66 -14.85
N ASN A 578 31.55 29.11 -15.20
CA ASN A 578 30.82 30.24 -14.62
C ASN A 578 29.59 29.80 -13.81
N GLY A 579 29.34 28.50 -13.67
CA GLY A 579 28.19 27.97 -12.94
C GLY A 579 26.86 27.98 -13.70
N ALA A 580 26.91 28.21 -15.03
CA ALA A 580 25.72 28.17 -15.87
C ALA A 580 25.47 26.74 -16.37
N ALA A 581 24.34 26.19 -16.03
CA ALA A 581 23.91 24.82 -16.38
C ALA A 581 23.39 24.77 -17.82
N CYS A 582 24.27 24.95 -18.82
CA CYS A 582 23.87 24.86 -20.22
C CYS A 582 25.02 24.57 -21.16
N ASN A 583 24.83 23.69 -22.12
CA ASN A 583 25.79 23.47 -23.18
C ASN A 583 25.70 24.66 -24.17
N ALA A 584 26.77 25.40 -24.36
CA ALA A 584 26.87 26.52 -25.30
C ALA A 584 26.54 26.17 -26.77
N THR A 585 26.58 24.88 -27.11
CA THR A 585 26.25 24.36 -28.45
C THR A 585 24.79 23.98 -28.68
N GLN A 586 23.99 23.82 -27.59
CA GLN A 586 22.54 23.50 -27.64
C GLN A 586 21.80 24.23 -26.51
N PRO A 587 21.69 25.56 -26.58
CA PRO A 587 21.08 26.38 -25.53
C PRO A 587 19.58 26.09 -25.32
N GLU A 588 18.94 25.37 -26.24
CA GLU A 588 17.51 25.11 -26.27
C GLU A 588 17.07 23.96 -25.32
N VAL A 589 18.03 23.18 -24.87
CA VAL A 589 17.80 21.99 -24.00
C VAL A 589 18.01 22.34 -22.52
N CYS A 590 18.27 23.58 -22.21
CA CYS A 590 18.70 24.03 -20.89
C CYS A 590 17.55 24.37 -19.94
N CYS A 591 17.78 24.16 -18.62
CA CYS A 591 16.96 24.76 -17.56
C CYS A 591 17.42 26.21 -17.32
N PRO A 592 16.64 27.24 -17.71
CA PRO A 592 17.08 28.63 -17.69
C PRO A 592 17.25 29.23 -16.29
N SER A 593 16.66 28.66 -15.26
CA SER A 593 16.72 29.24 -13.92
C SER A 593 17.83 28.60 -13.10
N GLY A 594 18.74 29.46 -12.62
CA GLY A 594 19.73 29.06 -11.63
C GLY A 594 19.18 28.83 -10.22
N GLN A 595 17.89 28.91 -10.03
CA GLN A 595 17.25 28.65 -8.73
C GLN A 595 16.89 27.17 -8.61
N ARG A 596 17.69 26.47 -7.83
CA ARG A 596 17.42 25.07 -7.45
C ARG A 596 16.42 25.04 -6.33
N LYS A 597 15.26 24.41 -6.55
CA LYS A 597 14.32 24.12 -5.47
C LYS A 597 14.64 22.76 -4.90
N PHE A 598 14.82 22.67 -3.60
CA PHE A 598 15.15 21.44 -2.88
C PHE A 598 14.16 21.22 -1.74
N LEU A 599 13.78 20.00 -1.54
CA LEU A 599 13.28 19.56 -0.25
C LEU A 599 14.45 19.09 0.63
N PRO A 600 14.39 19.29 1.94
CA PRO A 600 15.50 19.04 2.85
C PRO A 600 16.04 17.61 2.80
N PHE A 601 15.18 16.64 2.54
CA PHE A 601 15.50 15.22 2.47
C PHE A 601 15.07 14.63 1.12
N GLY A 602 15.00 15.46 0.10
CA GLY A 602 14.57 15.06 -1.22
C GLY A 602 15.64 14.27 -1.98
N LEU A 603 15.24 13.78 -3.16
CA LEU A 603 16.07 13.01 -4.09
C LEU A 603 17.11 13.88 -4.85
N GLY A 604 17.50 15.04 -4.33
CA GLY A 604 18.41 15.95 -4.99
C GLY A 604 17.70 17.06 -5.80
N ASP A 605 18.25 17.44 -6.96
CA ASP A 605 17.68 18.48 -7.80
C ASP A 605 16.41 17.98 -8.51
N PHE A 606 15.31 18.74 -8.41
CA PHE A 606 14.05 18.42 -9.10
C PHE A 606 14.13 18.53 -10.63
N ASN A 607 15.22 19.01 -11.16
CA ASN A 607 15.47 19.02 -12.59
C ASN A 607 16.20 17.76 -13.09
N GLU A 608 16.73 16.94 -12.21
CA GLU A 608 17.51 15.76 -12.56
C GLU A 608 16.62 14.63 -13.08
N GLY A 609 16.96 14.10 -14.27
CA GLY A 609 16.23 12.97 -14.87
C GLY A 609 14.82 13.29 -15.38
N THR A 610 14.38 14.55 -15.37
CA THR A 610 13.02 14.94 -15.77
C THR A 610 12.98 16.33 -16.41
N VAL A 611 11.79 16.79 -16.82
CA VAL A 611 11.62 18.15 -17.36
C VAL A 611 11.94 19.19 -16.31
N CYS A 612 12.43 20.36 -16.77
CA CYS A 612 12.74 21.48 -15.90
C CYS A 612 11.55 21.92 -15.05
N SER A 613 11.82 22.21 -13.78
CA SER A 613 10.84 22.72 -12.83
C SER A 613 10.15 24.00 -13.31
N ASP A 614 10.88 24.85 -14.06
CA ASP A 614 10.39 26.11 -14.60
C ASP A 614 9.77 26.03 -15.99
N ALA A 615 9.82 24.87 -16.65
CA ALA A 615 9.01 24.64 -17.84
C ALA A 615 7.53 24.84 -17.48
N ARG A 616 6.74 25.41 -18.38
CA ARG A 616 5.38 25.83 -18.05
C ARG A 616 4.33 25.10 -18.88
N HIS A 617 3.25 24.75 -18.24
CA HIS A 617 2.05 24.28 -18.90
C HIS A 617 1.37 25.40 -19.68
N THR A 618 0.85 25.09 -20.87
CA THR A 618 0.30 26.09 -21.80
C THR A 618 -1.13 26.50 -21.43
N SER A 619 -1.89 25.64 -20.76
CA SER A 619 -3.30 25.91 -20.42
C SER A 619 -3.47 26.87 -19.25
N LYS A 620 -2.73 26.63 -18.17
CA LYS A 620 -2.84 27.35 -16.89
C LYS A 620 -1.68 28.32 -16.65
N ASP A 621 -0.66 28.30 -17.54
CA ASP A 621 0.57 29.06 -17.41
C ASP A 621 1.27 28.90 -16.05
N VAL A 622 1.33 27.67 -15.57
CA VAL A 622 1.94 27.30 -14.29
C VAL A 622 3.24 26.53 -14.51
N PRO A 623 4.21 26.63 -13.59
CA PRO A 623 5.43 25.85 -13.65
C PRO A 623 5.14 24.35 -13.68
N SER A 624 5.95 23.57 -14.39
CA SER A 624 5.79 22.12 -14.48
C SER A 624 5.93 21.46 -13.09
N LEU A 625 6.70 22.04 -12.20
CA LEU A 625 6.84 21.59 -10.81
C LEU A 625 5.51 21.47 -10.08
N GLN A 626 4.55 22.37 -10.33
CA GLN A 626 3.23 22.33 -9.69
C GLN A 626 2.35 21.16 -10.13
N LEU A 627 2.54 20.65 -11.35
CA LEU A 627 1.78 19.53 -11.92
C LEU A 627 2.64 18.29 -12.18
N HIS A 628 3.87 18.29 -11.69
CA HIS A 628 4.86 17.26 -12.01
C HIS A 628 4.35 15.84 -11.74
N ASN A 629 3.87 15.58 -10.53
CA ASN A 629 3.37 14.26 -10.15
C ASN A 629 2.07 13.87 -10.87
N ALA A 630 1.33 14.84 -11.40
CA ALA A 630 0.10 14.62 -12.15
C ALA A 630 0.34 14.46 -13.67
N TYR A 631 1.53 14.81 -14.21
CA TYR A 631 1.80 14.79 -15.65
C TYR A 631 1.53 13.42 -16.29
N GLY A 632 2.02 12.34 -15.64
CA GLY A 632 1.78 10.98 -16.13
C GLY A 632 0.30 10.59 -16.11
N ARG A 633 -0.45 11.05 -15.08
CA ARG A 633 -1.90 10.86 -15.04
C ARG A 633 -2.60 11.64 -16.16
N CYS A 634 -2.19 12.88 -16.45
CA CYS A 634 -2.73 13.63 -17.58
C CYS A 634 -2.50 12.89 -18.91
N HIS A 635 -1.29 12.33 -19.10
CA HIS A 635 -0.98 11.51 -20.28
C HIS A 635 -1.89 10.27 -20.35
N HIS A 636 -2.04 9.55 -19.24
CA HIS A 636 -2.92 8.38 -19.12
C HIS A 636 -4.37 8.75 -19.50
N GLU A 637 -4.89 9.85 -18.97
CA GLU A 637 -6.23 10.35 -19.24
C GLU A 637 -6.45 10.65 -20.73
N ARG A 638 -5.52 11.36 -21.36
CA ARG A 638 -5.63 11.69 -22.79
C ARG A 638 -5.62 10.45 -23.68
N VAL A 639 -4.76 9.49 -23.37
CA VAL A 639 -4.71 8.23 -24.11
C VAL A 639 -5.94 7.36 -23.84
N HIS A 640 -6.43 7.31 -22.61
CA HIS A 640 -7.68 6.64 -22.27
C HIS A 640 -8.86 7.23 -23.03
N ASP A 641 -9.01 8.55 -23.08
CA ASP A 641 -10.07 9.23 -23.81
C ASP A 641 -9.99 8.93 -25.32
N LEU A 642 -8.79 8.94 -25.88
CA LEU A 642 -8.56 8.55 -27.28
C LEU A 642 -8.99 7.11 -27.56
N MET A 643 -8.59 6.17 -26.70
CA MET A 643 -8.96 4.76 -26.85
C MET A 643 -10.46 4.55 -26.71
N LYS A 644 -11.10 5.30 -25.83
CA LYS A 644 -12.56 5.30 -25.64
C LYS A 644 -13.30 5.82 -26.89
N ASP A 645 -12.80 6.89 -27.50
CA ASP A 645 -13.33 7.41 -28.77
C ASP A 645 -13.19 6.41 -29.92
N LEU A 646 -12.06 5.71 -29.96
CA LEU A 646 -11.80 4.69 -30.98
C LEU A 646 -12.61 3.40 -30.75
N ASN A 647 -12.93 3.11 -29.50
CA ASN A 647 -13.61 1.89 -29.08
C ASN A 647 -14.84 2.19 -28.19
N PRO A 648 -15.86 2.92 -28.71
CA PRO A 648 -16.97 3.39 -27.87
C PRO A 648 -17.81 2.27 -27.25
N ASN A 649 -17.75 1.07 -27.83
CA ASN A 649 -18.54 -0.10 -27.40
C ASN A 649 -17.66 -1.24 -26.84
N LYS A 650 -16.38 -0.99 -26.59
CA LYS A 650 -15.46 -2.02 -26.12
C LYS A 650 -14.59 -1.50 -25.02
N ARG A 651 -14.36 -2.32 -23.99
CA ARG A 651 -13.29 -2.13 -23.03
C ARG A 651 -11.93 -2.38 -23.68
N PHE A 652 -10.96 -1.61 -23.29
CA PHE A 652 -9.57 -1.69 -23.72
C PHE A 652 -8.67 -1.66 -22.47
N MET A 653 -7.39 -1.91 -22.61
CA MET A 653 -6.44 -1.81 -21.52
C MET A 653 -5.50 -0.62 -21.76
N VAL A 654 -5.45 0.32 -20.82
CA VAL A 654 -4.38 1.31 -20.75
C VAL A 654 -3.65 1.13 -19.41
N THR A 655 -2.33 0.96 -19.47
CA THR A 655 -1.49 0.89 -18.27
C THR A 655 -0.47 2.00 -18.31
N SER A 656 -0.22 2.60 -17.15
CA SER A 656 0.72 3.72 -17.02
C SER A 656 1.81 3.37 -16.02
N LEU A 657 3.06 3.74 -16.32
CA LEU A 657 4.16 3.66 -15.38
C LEU A 657 3.97 4.72 -14.29
N SER A 658 3.78 5.99 -14.67
CA SER A 658 3.55 7.06 -13.71
C SER A 658 2.08 7.16 -13.33
N THR A 659 1.80 7.17 -12.03
CA THR A 659 0.44 7.22 -11.46
C THR A 659 0.29 8.34 -10.44
N HIS A 660 -0.97 8.76 -10.26
CA HIS A 660 -1.39 9.79 -9.31
C HIS A 660 -2.82 9.44 -8.84
N PRO A 661 -3.33 9.96 -7.72
CA PRO A 661 -4.72 9.74 -7.30
C PRO A 661 -5.72 9.88 -8.45
N GLY A 662 -6.54 8.83 -8.65
CA GLY A 662 -7.49 8.72 -9.74
C GLY A 662 -7.01 7.97 -10.99
N SER A 663 -5.75 7.52 -11.04
CA SER A 663 -5.27 6.72 -12.19
C SER A 663 -6.03 5.40 -12.36
N GLY A 664 -6.56 4.81 -11.29
CA GLY A 664 -7.33 3.57 -11.37
C GLY A 664 -8.63 3.65 -12.16
N SER A 665 -9.24 4.84 -12.26
CA SER A 665 -10.44 5.08 -13.09
C SER A 665 -10.13 5.21 -14.58
N LEU A 666 -8.85 5.20 -14.95
CA LEU A 666 -8.36 5.29 -16.33
C LEU A 666 -7.75 3.96 -16.81
N GLY A 667 -7.54 3.00 -15.90
CA GLY A 667 -6.94 1.71 -16.24
C GLY A 667 -5.97 1.20 -15.19
N GLY A 668 -4.87 0.57 -15.65
CA GLY A 668 -3.91 -0.11 -14.80
C GLY A 668 -2.58 0.63 -14.60
N HIS A 669 -1.73 -0.02 -13.79
CA HIS A 669 -0.37 0.42 -13.52
C HIS A 669 0.64 -0.66 -13.95
N PHE A 670 1.70 -0.25 -14.62
CA PHE A 670 2.89 -1.06 -14.81
C PHE A 670 3.90 -0.71 -13.71
N GLY A 671 4.24 -1.70 -12.88
CA GLY A 671 5.03 -1.49 -11.66
C GLY A 671 6.52 -1.18 -11.87
N GLY A 672 6.98 -1.05 -13.12
CA GLY A 672 8.37 -0.76 -13.42
C GLY A 672 9.22 -1.99 -13.73
N GLN A 673 10.53 -1.78 -13.85
CA GLN A 673 11.50 -2.83 -14.11
C GLN A 673 12.14 -3.27 -12.80
N TYR A 674 12.20 -4.58 -12.58
CA TYR A 674 12.81 -5.18 -11.39
C TYR A 674 13.92 -6.16 -11.80
N PRO A 675 15.02 -6.22 -11.04
CA PRO A 675 16.00 -7.29 -11.21
C PRO A 675 15.38 -8.66 -10.89
N ALA A 676 15.98 -9.71 -11.48
CA ALA A 676 15.52 -11.09 -11.29
C ALA A 676 16.08 -11.66 -9.97
N ASP A 677 15.61 -11.14 -8.82
CA ASP A 677 16.00 -11.61 -7.49
C ASP A 677 14.84 -11.60 -6.49
N PHE A 678 15.02 -12.24 -5.33
CA PHE A 678 13.98 -12.37 -4.31
C PHE A 678 13.66 -11.06 -3.59
N VAL A 679 14.62 -10.13 -3.46
CA VAL A 679 14.40 -8.82 -2.83
C VAL A 679 13.48 -7.98 -3.71
N ALA A 680 13.76 -7.95 -5.01
CA ALA A 680 12.93 -7.26 -5.99
C ALA A 680 11.52 -7.86 -6.07
N GLN A 681 11.39 -9.19 -6.02
CA GLN A 681 10.09 -9.87 -5.95
C GLN A 681 9.28 -9.42 -4.72
N ARG A 682 9.92 -9.31 -3.56
CA ARG A 682 9.28 -8.85 -2.32
C ARG A 682 8.85 -7.39 -2.40
N LYS A 683 9.70 -6.51 -2.91
CA LYS A 683 9.38 -5.10 -3.15
C LYS A 683 8.21 -4.94 -4.12
N SER A 684 8.17 -5.74 -5.19
CA SER A 684 7.07 -5.70 -6.16
C SER A 684 5.72 -6.12 -5.55
N LEU A 685 5.71 -7.07 -4.62
CA LEU A 685 4.48 -7.43 -3.90
C LEU A 685 3.97 -6.26 -3.05
N THR A 686 4.85 -5.64 -2.25
CA THR A 686 4.47 -4.49 -1.43
C THR A 686 3.86 -3.38 -2.29
N GLN A 687 4.46 -3.10 -3.44
CA GLN A 687 3.93 -2.14 -4.40
C GLN A 687 2.54 -2.51 -4.92
N MET A 688 2.32 -3.78 -5.31
CA MET A 688 0.99 -4.23 -5.79
C MET A 688 -0.09 -4.06 -4.73
N LEU A 689 0.22 -4.37 -3.47
CA LEU A 689 -0.70 -4.19 -2.35
C LEU A 689 -1.03 -2.71 -2.11
N GLU A 690 -0.01 -1.83 -2.15
CA GLU A 690 -0.22 -0.38 -2.02
C GLU A 690 -1.10 0.18 -3.13
N MET A 691 -0.83 -0.19 -4.38
CA MET A 691 -1.62 0.28 -5.52
C MET A 691 -3.09 -0.12 -5.40
N GLY A 692 -3.37 -1.31 -4.85
CA GLY A 692 -4.74 -1.73 -4.51
C GLY A 692 -5.42 -0.77 -3.54
N LEU A 693 -4.72 -0.32 -2.49
CA LEU A 693 -5.25 0.67 -1.52
C LEU A 693 -5.47 2.05 -2.17
N TYR A 694 -4.68 2.40 -3.19
CA TYR A 694 -4.83 3.67 -3.95
C TYR A 694 -5.91 3.62 -5.03
N GLY A 695 -6.70 2.53 -5.08
CA GLY A 695 -7.77 2.36 -6.06
C GLY A 695 -7.26 1.98 -7.46
N VAL A 696 -6.08 1.38 -7.58
CA VAL A 696 -5.49 0.87 -8.82
C VAL A 696 -5.28 -0.65 -8.70
N PRO A 697 -6.33 -1.48 -8.79
CA PRO A 697 -6.22 -2.93 -8.61
C PRO A 697 -5.57 -3.67 -9.78
N LEU A 698 -5.60 -3.10 -11.00
CA LEU A 698 -4.95 -3.69 -12.17
C LEU A 698 -3.48 -3.28 -12.20
N VAL A 699 -2.64 -4.09 -11.59
CA VAL A 699 -1.19 -3.87 -11.52
C VAL A 699 -0.45 -5.05 -12.16
N GLY A 700 0.50 -4.74 -13.04
CA GLY A 700 1.40 -5.71 -13.64
C GLY A 700 2.85 -5.46 -13.24
N VAL A 701 3.58 -6.53 -12.91
CA VAL A 701 5.02 -6.50 -12.68
C VAL A 701 5.69 -7.57 -13.53
N PRO A 702 6.99 -7.42 -13.88
CA PRO A 702 7.69 -8.43 -14.67
C PRO A 702 7.76 -9.77 -13.94
N VAL A 703 7.25 -10.82 -14.57
CA VAL A 703 7.45 -12.21 -14.12
C VAL A 703 8.92 -12.56 -14.34
N CYS A 704 9.61 -13.06 -13.33
CA CYS A 704 11.05 -13.37 -13.37
C CYS A 704 11.99 -12.15 -13.48
N GLY A 705 11.48 -10.94 -13.29
CA GLY A 705 12.26 -9.72 -13.47
C GLY A 705 12.47 -9.34 -14.94
N SER A 706 12.96 -8.13 -15.16
CA SER A 706 13.21 -7.54 -16.50
C SER A 706 14.69 -7.24 -16.76
N THR A 707 15.53 -7.31 -15.73
CA THR A 707 16.97 -7.03 -15.80
C THR A 707 17.77 -8.19 -15.21
N ASN A 708 19.07 -8.26 -15.50
CA ASN A 708 19.94 -9.28 -14.92
C ASN A 708 19.99 -9.09 -13.39
N GLY A 709 19.50 -10.10 -12.67
CA GLY A 709 19.57 -10.15 -11.21
C GLY A 709 20.84 -10.85 -10.71
N SER A 710 20.88 -11.12 -9.40
CA SER A 710 21.91 -11.97 -8.78
C SER A 710 21.89 -13.38 -9.37
N SER A 711 22.95 -14.16 -9.16
CA SER A 711 23.09 -15.54 -9.65
C SER A 711 22.00 -16.50 -9.15
N GLU A 712 21.19 -16.10 -8.21
CA GLU A 712 20.06 -16.85 -7.64
C GLU A 712 18.74 -16.38 -8.26
N THR A 713 18.47 -16.79 -9.50
CA THR A 713 17.21 -16.45 -10.17
C THR A 713 16.07 -17.37 -9.71
N PRO A 714 14.93 -16.80 -9.27
CA PRO A 714 13.75 -17.59 -8.88
C PRO A 714 13.03 -18.24 -10.06
N CYS A 715 13.58 -18.15 -11.28
CA CYS A 715 12.85 -18.45 -12.49
C CYS A 715 13.16 -19.85 -13.04
N LEU A 716 12.26 -20.80 -12.81
CA LEU A 716 12.28 -22.13 -13.40
C LEU A 716 11.09 -22.31 -14.36
N LEU A 717 11.34 -22.49 -15.65
CA LEU A 717 10.30 -22.56 -16.69
C LEU A 717 9.16 -23.53 -16.40
N PRO A 718 9.38 -24.79 -15.95
CA PRO A 718 8.29 -25.71 -15.64
C PRO A 718 7.38 -25.18 -14.52
N THR A 719 7.98 -24.57 -13.50
CA THR A 719 7.28 -23.99 -12.34
C THR A 719 6.42 -22.79 -12.77
N HIS A 720 6.98 -21.89 -13.59
CA HIS A 720 6.24 -20.72 -14.06
C HIS A 720 5.08 -21.11 -14.96
N ARG A 721 5.26 -22.05 -15.87
CA ARG A 721 4.18 -22.60 -16.68
C ARG A 721 3.05 -23.15 -15.80
N TYR A 722 3.37 -23.90 -14.76
CA TYR A 722 2.38 -24.46 -13.84
C TYR A 722 1.59 -23.36 -13.14
N PHE A 723 2.27 -22.31 -12.61
CA PHE A 723 1.60 -21.21 -11.91
C PHE A 723 0.81 -20.30 -12.83
N ILE A 724 1.26 -20.07 -14.08
CA ILE A 724 0.47 -19.35 -15.07
C ILE A 724 -0.83 -20.12 -15.35
N ARG A 725 -0.77 -21.45 -15.52
CA ARG A 725 -1.97 -22.26 -15.72
C ARG A 725 -2.90 -22.23 -14.49
N GLN A 726 -2.37 -22.31 -13.27
CA GLN A 726 -3.18 -22.14 -12.06
C GLN A 726 -3.87 -20.77 -12.02
N ARG A 727 -3.13 -19.72 -12.36
CA ARG A 727 -3.70 -18.37 -12.43
C ARG A 727 -4.83 -18.29 -13.46
N TYR A 728 -4.69 -18.96 -14.61
CA TYR A 728 -5.78 -19.02 -15.58
C TYR A 728 -7.01 -19.73 -15.01
N MET A 729 -6.84 -20.83 -14.29
CA MET A 729 -7.98 -21.53 -13.67
C MET A 729 -8.80 -20.63 -12.71
N ILE A 730 -8.17 -19.73 -11.96
CA ILE A 730 -8.85 -18.84 -11.01
C ILE A 730 -9.32 -17.52 -11.64
N LEU A 731 -9.15 -17.32 -12.98
CA LEU A 731 -9.57 -16.06 -13.64
C LEU A 731 -11.05 -15.72 -13.43
N PRO A 732 -12.02 -16.66 -13.40
CA PRO A 732 -13.42 -16.32 -13.09
C PRO A 732 -13.59 -15.68 -11.71
N TYR A 733 -12.86 -16.19 -10.71
CA TYR A 733 -12.84 -15.59 -9.38
C TYR A 733 -12.20 -14.20 -9.41
N LEU A 734 -11.02 -14.06 -10.04
CA LEU A 734 -10.35 -12.77 -10.20
C LEU A 734 -11.23 -11.74 -10.90
N TYR A 735 -11.88 -12.13 -12.00
CA TYR A 735 -12.77 -11.25 -12.74
C TYR A 735 -13.94 -10.75 -11.90
N THR A 736 -14.47 -11.63 -11.06
CA THR A 736 -15.51 -11.27 -10.07
C THR A 736 -15.00 -10.23 -9.07
N LEU A 737 -13.76 -10.38 -8.59
CA LEU A 737 -13.12 -9.40 -7.69
C LEU A 737 -12.88 -8.05 -8.38
N PHE A 738 -12.50 -8.04 -9.67
CA PHE A 738 -12.38 -6.80 -10.44
C PHE A 738 -13.72 -6.10 -10.65
N HIS A 739 -14.79 -6.88 -10.85
CA HIS A 739 -16.14 -6.33 -10.88
C HIS A 739 -16.54 -5.70 -9.54
N GLU A 740 -16.19 -6.32 -8.41
CA GLU A 740 -16.37 -5.73 -7.09
C GLU A 740 -15.59 -4.43 -6.92
N ALA A 741 -14.33 -4.43 -7.37
CA ALA A 741 -13.47 -3.24 -7.32
C ALA A 741 -14.08 -2.09 -8.12
N ALA A 742 -14.61 -2.36 -9.31
CA ALA A 742 -15.27 -1.37 -10.16
C ALA A 742 -16.56 -0.80 -9.55
N LEU A 743 -17.24 -1.55 -8.67
CA LEU A 743 -18.46 -1.10 -8.01
C LEU A 743 -18.24 -0.41 -6.67
N SER A 744 -17.18 -0.77 -5.95
CA SER A 744 -17.00 -0.37 -4.54
C SER A 744 -15.61 0.14 -4.18
N GLY A 745 -14.63 0.05 -5.09
CA GLY A 745 -13.24 0.42 -4.80
C GLY A 745 -12.49 -0.61 -3.93
N THR A 746 -13.08 -1.77 -3.66
CA THR A 746 -12.43 -2.82 -2.85
C THR A 746 -11.21 -3.40 -3.58
N PRO A 747 -10.01 -3.47 -2.98
CA PRO A 747 -8.84 -4.04 -3.61
C PRO A 747 -9.01 -5.51 -3.98
N VAL A 748 -8.37 -5.94 -5.07
CA VAL A 748 -8.30 -7.36 -5.48
C VAL A 748 -7.25 -8.11 -4.66
N LEU A 749 -6.01 -7.58 -4.61
CA LEU A 749 -4.99 -8.04 -3.68
C LEU A 749 -5.10 -7.22 -2.40
N ARG A 750 -5.15 -7.91 -1.25
CA ARG A 750 -5.44 -7.29 0.05
C ARG A 750 -4.35 -7.66 1.06
N PRO A 751 -3.76 -6.70 1.78
CA PRO A 751 -2.93 -7.03 2.93
C PRO A 751 -3.76 -7.74 4.00
N LEU A 752 -3.14 -8.53 4.87
CA LEU A 752 -3.89 -9.34 5.86
C LEU A 752 -4.76 -8.47 6.77
N PHE A 753 -4.27 -7.32 7.21
CA PHE A 753 -5.04 -6.40 8.06
C PHE A 753 -6.34 -5.90 7.42
N TYR A 754 -6.43 -5.94 6.09
CA TYR A 754 -7.60 -5.49 5.36
C TYR A 754 -8.82 -6.41 5.58
N GLU A 755 -8.57 -7.70 5.64
CA GLU A 755 -9.59 -8.73 5.92
C GLU A 755 -9.69 -9.09 7.41
N PHE A 756 -8.60 -8.92 8.17
CA PHE A 756 -8.49 -9.26 9.59
C PHE A 756 -7.96 -8.07 10.42
N PRO A 757 -8.68 -6.95 10.48
CA PRO A 757 -8.21 -5.72 11.15
C PRO A 757 -8.04 -5.90 12.68
N GLU A 758 -8.75 -6.85 13.29
CA GLU A 758 -8.67 -7.15 14.72
C GLU A 758 -7.45 -8.01 15.07
N ASP A 759 -6.85 -8.69 14.10
CA ASP A 759 -5.67 -9.51 14.30
C ASP A 759 -4.40 -8.66 14.27
N LEU A 760 -3.78 -8.46 15.43
CA LEU A 760 -2.59 -7.61 15.59
C LEU A 760 -1.40 -8.12 14.80
N ASP A 761 -1.20 -9.44 14.72
CA ASP A 761 -0.11 -10.03 13.96
C ASP A 761 -0.29 -9.82 12.44
N SER A 762 -1.52 -9.72 11.98
CA SER A 762 -1.85 -9.39 10.58
C SER A 762 -1.50 -7.95 10.21
N ARG A 763 -1.43 -7.03 11.17
CA ARG A 763 -1.10 -5.61 10.91
C ARG A 763 0.32 -5.42 10.42
N ASN A 764 1.27 -6.22 10.92
CA ASN A 764 2.69 -6.11 10.59
C ASN A 764 3.15 -7.10 9.50
N ASN A 765 2.22 -7.86 8.92
CA ASN A 765 2.57 -8.89 7.94
C ASN A 765 2.74 -8.29 6.53
N ALA A 766 3.99 -8.23 6.07
CA ALA A 766 4.36 -7.74 4.73
C ALA A 766 4.64 -8.88 3.73
N PHE A 767 4.54 -10.15 4.16
CA PHE A 767 5.02 -11.30 3.39
C PHE A 767 3.89 -12.16 2.83
N GLN A 768 2.68 -11.96 3.30
CA GLN A 768 1.49 -12.69 2.91
C GLN A 768 0.42 -11.72 2.44
N PHE A 769 -0.48 -12.20 1.62
CA PHE A 769 -1.62 -11.42 1.17
C PHE A 769 -2.84 -12.27 0.90
N MET A 770 -4.00 -11.63 0.94
CA MET A 770 -5.26 -12.21 0.49
C MET A 770 -5.51 -11.86 -0.97
N LEU A 771 -5.95 -12.83 -1.74
CA LEU A 771 -6.55 -12.63 -3.05
C LEU A 771 -8.06 -12.70 -2.86
N GLY A 772 -8.69 -11.53 -2.90
CA GLY A 772 -10.07 -11.38 -2.44
C GLY A 772 -10.20 -11.68 -0.93
N ASP A 773 -11.30 -12.29 -0.57
CA ASP A 773 -11.63 -12.71 0.81
C ASP A 773 -11.42 -14.21 1.06
N ALA A 774 -11.10 -14.99 0.01
CA ALA A 774 -11.05 -16.44 0.08
C ALA A 774 -9.63 -17.04 0.12
N LEU A 775 -8.67 -16.51 -0.65
CA LEU A 775 -7.38 -17.16 -0.84
C LEU A 775 -6.25 -16.42 -0.10
N LEU A 776 -5.55 -17.13 0.79
CA LEU A 776 -4.32 -16.66 1.45
C LEU A 776 -3.11 -17.18 0.68
N ILE A 777 -2.26 -16.28 0.25
CA ILE A 777 -1.04 -16.60 -0.49
C ILE A 777 0.18 -16.30 0.38
N THR A 778 1.06 -17.29 0.51
CA THR A 778 2.33 -17.18 1.25
C THR A 778 3.51 -17.47 0.32
N PRO A 779 4.07 -16.44 -0.35
CA PRO A 779 5.19 -16.62 -1.27
C PRO A 779 6.50 -17.02 -0.57
N VAL A 780 7.44 -17.55 -1.36
CA VAL A 780 8.82 -17.80 -0.95
C VAL A 780 9.70 -16.65 -1.41
N TYR A 781 10.47 -16.06 -0.49
CA TYR A 781 11.35 -14.92 -0.74
C TYR A 781 12.83 -15.17 -0.44
N SER A 782 13.24 -16.42 -0.38
CA SER A 782 14.63 -16.77 -0.12
C SER A 782 15.08 -17.92 -1.01
N SER A 783 16.37 -17.95 -1.32
CA SER A 783 16.96 -19.04 -2.05
C SER A 783 17.06 -20.31 -1.20
N LEU A 784 17.16 -21.45 -1.86
CA LEU A 784 17.32 -22.75 -1.17
C LEU A 784 18.68 -22.92 -0.48
N ALA A 785 19.68 -22.11 -0.78
CA ALA A 785 21.06 -22.23 -0.24
C ALA A 785 21.58 -23.68 -0.22
N GLY A 786 21.24 -24.49 -1.25
CA GLY A 786 21.60 -25.90 -1.35
C GLY A 786 20.63 -26.90 -0.69
N SER A 787 19.55 -26.44 -0.06
CA SER A 787 18.47 -27.28 0.47
C SER A 787 17.44 -27.62 -0.62
N THR A 788 16.65 -28.66 -0.42
CA THR A 788 15.51 -29.00 -1.31
C THR A 788 14.23 -28.24 -0.96
N SER A 789 14.14 -27.71 0.26
CA SER A 789 12.97 -26.94 0.74
C SER A 789 13.38 -25.74 1.58
N VAL A 790 12.52 -24.73 1.60
CA VAL A 790 12.63 -23.52 2.43
C VAL A 790 11.58 -23.57 3.52
N GLN A 791 11.95 -23.11 4.73
CA GLN A 791 11.01 -22.91 5.83
C GLN A 791 10.46 -21.50 5.72
N VAL A 792 9.13 -21.37 5.62
CA VAL A 792 8.43 -20.10 5.51
C VAL A 792 7.52 -19.90 6.73
N ASN A 793 7.72 -18.80 7.44
CA ASN A 793 6.81 -18.42 8.53
C ASN A 793 5.52 -17.87 7.94
N ALA A 794 4.39 -18.46 8.32
CA ALA A 794 3.08 -18.06 7.84
C ALA A 794 2.15 -17.71 9.00
N ARG A 795 1.48 -16.57 8.93
CA ARG A 795 0.36 -16.22 9.80
C ARG A 795 -0.92 -16.80 9.22
N PHE A 796 -1.65 -17.54 10.00
CA PHE A 796 -3.03 -17.93 9.72
C PHE A 796 -3.95 -17.11 10.62
N PRO A 797 -4.61 -16.07 10.09
CA PRO A 797 -5.54 -15.24 10.87
C PRO A 797 -6.73 -16.05 11.41
N PRO A 798 -7.50 -15.48 12.35
CA PRO A 798 -8.64 -16.19 12.98
C PRO A 798 -9.68 -16.67 11.95
N ALA A 799 -9.57 -17.93 11.52
CA ALA A 799 -10.49 -18.62 10.62
C ALA A 799 -10.12 -20.11 10.53
N SER A 800 -10.94 -20.91 9.85
CA SER A 800 -10.52 -22.23 9.38
C SER A 800 -9.77 -22.06 8.05
N TRP A 801 -8.61 -22.70 7.91
CA TRP A 801 -7.78 -22.64 6.71
C TRP A 801 -7.47 -24.02 6.19
N TYR A 802 -7.68 -24.21 4.90
CA TYR A 802 -7.43 -25.48 4.21
C TYR A 802 -6.37 -25.30 3.14
N ASP A 803 -5.51 -26.29 2.98
CA ASP A 803 -4.59 -26.34 1.84
C ASP A 803 -5.40 -26.45 0.53
N PHE A 804 -5.12 -25.55 -0.40
CA PHE A 804 -5.86 -25.42 -1.67
C PHE A 804 -5.75 -26.70 -2.54
N TYR A 805 -4.61 -27.38 -2.48
CA TYR A 805 -4.32 -28.52 -3.34
C TYR A 805 -4.87 -29.82 -2.79
N THR A 806 -4.66 -30.07 -1.53
CA THR A 806 -5.01 -31.32 -0.85
C THR A 806 -6.40 -31.30 -0.21
N GLY A 807 -6.82 -30.14 0.26
CA GLY A 807 -8.03 -29.99 1.07
C GLY A 807 -7.82 -30.32 2.56
N SER A 808 -6.58 -30.53 2.97
CA SER A 808 -6.24 -30.75 4.38
C SER A 808 -6.52 -29.50 5.21
N LEU A 809 -7.12 -29.67 6.39
CA LEU A 809 -7.25 -28.59 7.37
C LEU A 809 -5.86 -28.24 7.94
N VAL A 810 -5.43 -27.02 7.79
CA VAL A 810 -4.13 -26.51 8.23
C VAL A 810 -4.23 -25.79 9.56
N SER A 811 -5.26 -24.96 9.72
CA SER A 811 -5.49 -24.17 10.94
C SER A 811 -6.99 -23.97 11.17
N SER A 812 -7.41 -23.95 12.44
CA SER A 812 -8.78 -23.59 12.84
C SER A 812 -8.79 -22.77 14.16
N SER A 813 -7.78 -21.95 14.35
CA SER A 813 -7.59 -21.13 15.53
C SER A 813 -8.56 -19.94 15.57
N SER A 814 -9.23 -19.71 16.70
CA SER A 814 -10.08 -18.54 16.93
C SER A 814 -9.31 -17.24 17.16
N THR A 815 -8.02 -17.34 17.50
CA THR A 815 -7.10 -16.20 17.71
C THR A 815 -6.05 -16.07 16.61
N GLY A 816 -6.13 -16.98 15.61
CA GLY A 816 -5.08 -17.14 14.61
C GLY A 816 -3.83 -17.81 15.20
N GLU A 817 -2.94 -18.27 14.33
CA GLU A 817 -1.68 -18.91 14.70
C GLU A 817 -0.58 -18.69 13.68
N ASN A 818 0.67 -18.82 14.14
CA ASN A 818 1.84 -18.73 13.30
C ASN A 818 2.40 -20.16 13.11
N LEU A 819 2.51 -20.59 11.86
CA LEU A 819 3.01 -21.91 11.47
C LEU A 819 4.24 -21.78 10.59
N VAL A 820 5.11 -22.80 10.64
CA VAL A 820 6.26 -22.92 9.75
C VAL A 820 5.92 -23.89 8.63
N LEU A 821 5.84 -23.39 7.41
CA LEU A 821 5.57 -24.19 6.21
C LEU A 821 6.88 -24.66 5.59
N SER A 822 6.99 -25.94 5.26
CA SER A 822 8.12 -26.48 4.47
C SER A 822 7.73 -26.49 3.00
N THR A 823 8.37 -25.62 2.21
CA THR A 823 7.96 -25.32 0.84
C THR A 823 9.09 -25.62 -0.13
N LEU A 824 8.81 -26.29 -1.23
CA LEU A 824 9.74 -26.41 -2.36
C LEU A 824 9.75 -25.09 -3.15
N LEU A 825 10.84 -24.79 -3.86
CA LEU A 825 10.87 -23.65 -4.79
C LEU A 825 9.88 -23.79 -5.95
N THR A 826 9.45 -25.00 -6.22
CA THR A 826 8.45 -25.32 -7.24
C THR A 826 7.02 -25.10 -6.78
N ASP A 827 6.82 -24.74 -5.50
CA ASP A 827 5.50 -24.66 -4.91
C ASP A 827 5.16 -23.22 -4.49
N VAL A 828 3.88 -22.91 -4.48
CA VAL A 828 3.32 -21.69 -3.87
C VAL A 828 2.33 -22.13 -2.82
N ASN A 829 2.50 -21.64 -1.61
CA ASN A 829 1.57 -21.93 -0.52
C ASN A 829 0.28 -21.14 -0.73
N VAL A 830 -0.76 -21.84 -1.13
CA VAL A 830 -2.12 -21.30 -1.28
C VAL A 830 -3.04 -22.00 -0.29
N HIS A 831 -3.71 -21.20 0.54
CA HIS A 831 -4.69 -21.71 1.51
C HIS A 831 -6.04 -21.06 1.28
N VAL A 832 -7.09 -21.82 1.52
CA VAL A 832 -8.47 -21.35 1.32
C VAL A 832 -9.15 -21.18 2.67
N LYS A 833 -9.82 -20.04 2.83
CA LYS A 833 -10.58 -19.75 4.04
C LYS A 833 -11.87 -20.55 4.10
N GLY A 834 -12.17 -21.18 5.24
CA GLY A 834 -13.46 -21.77 5.51
C GLY A 834 -14.60 -20.75 5.44
N GLY A 835 -15.75 -21.16 4.96
CA GLY A 835 -16.90 -20.30 4.72
C GLY A 835 -16.92 -19.64 3.34
N THR A 836 -16.04 -20.04 2.43
CA THR A 836 -15.93 -19.44 1.09
C THR A 836 -16.18 -20.46 -0.03
N ILE A 837 -16.62 -19.95 -1.18
CA ILE A 837 -16.80 -20.74 -2.40
C ILE A 837 -16.08 -20.03 -3.55
N VAL A 838 -15.13 -20.75 -4.17
CA VAL A 838 -14.26 -20.20 -5.23
C VAL A 838 -14.61 -20.83 -6.57
N PRO A 839 -15.16 -20.07 -7.54
CA PRO A 839 -15.35 -20.54 -8.89
C PRO A 839 -14.05 -20.55 -9.69
N MET A 840 -13.79 -21.63 -10.40
CA MET A 840 -12.62 -21.86 -11.26
C MET A 840 -13.09 -22.37 -12.62
N GLN A 841 -12.18 -22.39 -13.61
CA GLN A 841 -12.50 -22.84 -14.98
C GLN A 841 -11.31 -23.54 -15.59
N GLY A 842 -11.55 -24.54 -16.43
CA GLY A 842 -10.50 -25.29 -17.12
C GLY A 842 -9.78 -26.30 -16.23
N ASN A 843 -8.67 -26.86 -16.72
CA ASN A 843 -7.89 -27.91 -16.04
C ASN A 843 -6.38 -27.61 -16.15
N LEU A 844 -5.61 -27.88 -15.10
CA LEU A 844 -4.15 -27.70 -15.05
C LEU A 844 -3.38 -28.55 -16.11
N HIS A 845 -3.92 -29.68 -16.49
CA HIS A 845 -3.30 -30.61 -17.44
C HIS A 845 -3.64 -30.29 -18.91
N GLU A 846 -4.59 -29.40 -19.13
CA GLU A 846 -4.96 -28.96 -20.47
C GLU A 846 -4.23 -27.68 -20.83
N PHE A 847 -3.64 -27.63 -22.04
CA PHE A 847 -3.05 -26.41 -22.55
C PHE A 847 -4.15 -25.46 -23.05
N ILE A 848 -4.27 -24.32 -22.38
CA ILE A 848 -5.16 -23.22 -22.71
C ILE A 848 -4.27 -22.09 -23.21
N ARG A 849 -4.42 -21.69 -24.47
CA ARG A 849 -3.55 -20.69 -25.11
C ARG A 849 -3.84 -19.29 -24.60
N THR A 850 -5.13 -18.96 -24.56
CA THR A 850 -5.64 -17.62 -24.24
C THR A 850 -6.80 -17.68 -23.26
N THR A 851 -7.17 -16.55 -22.72
CA THR A 851 -8.36 -16.43 -21.88
C THR A 851 -9.66 -16.70 -22.65
N GLU A 852 -9.66 -16.51 -23.96
CA GLU A 852 -10.81 -16.84 -24.82
C GLU A 852 -11.01 -18.37 -24.86
N ASP A 853 -9.94 -19.13 -25.07
CA ASP A 853 -9.99 -20.60 -25.02
C ASP A 853 -10.45 -21.11 -23.63
N LEU A 854 -10.04 -20.42 -22.57
CA LEU A 854 -10.48 -20.74 -21.19
C LEU A 854 -11.99 -20.64 -21.04
N ARG A 855 -12.59 -19.57 -21.57
CA ARG A 855 -14.02 -19.29 -21.41
C ARG A 855 -14.93 -20.33 -22.07
N GLU A 856 -14.42 -21.16 -22.95
CA GLU A 856 -15.11 -22.29 -23.54
C GLU A 856 -15.13 -23.54 -22.66
N LYS A 857 -14.30 -23.57 -21.59
CA LYS A 857 -14.15 -24.74 -20.71
C LYS A 857 -15.20 -24.76 -19.60
N PRO A 858 -15.57 -25.94 -19.10
CA PRO A 858 -16.49 -26.05 -17.98
C PRO A 858 -15.91 -25.47 -16.68
N TYR A 859 -16.80 -25.08 -15.79
CA TYR A 859 -16.48 -24.54 -14.48
C TYR A 859 -16.29 -25.61 -13.43
N HIS A 860 -15.40 -25.33 -12.50
CA HIS A 860 -15.16 -26.10 -11.28
C HIS A 860 -15.48 -25.22 -10.09
N ILE A 861 -16.22 -25.72 -9.13
CA ILE A 861 -16.60 -24.97 -7.93
C ILE A 861 -15.90 -25.60 -6.73
N LEU A 862 -15.06 -24.81 -6.04
CA LEU A 862 -14.45 -25.20 -4.79
C LEU A 862 -15.28 -24.65 -3.63
N VAL A 863 -15.89 -25.52 -2.85
CA VAL A 863 -16.69 -25.21 -1.65
C VAL A 863 -15.85 -25.52 -0.43
N VAL A 864 -15.67 -24.56 0.46
CA VAL A 864 -14.89 -24.74 1.67
C VAL A 864 -15.77 -24.38 2.88
N LEU A 865 -16.18 -25.40 3.62
CA LEU A 865 -17.08 -25.25 4.76
C LEU A 865 -16.32 -24.72 5.98
N THR A 866 -17.00 -23.94 6.82
CA THR A 866 -16.46 -23.56 8.13
C THR A 866 -16.45 -24.78 9.05
N THR A 867 -15.38 -24.93 9.85
CA THR A 867 -15.42 -25.83 11.03
C THR A 867 -15.92 -25.06 12.24
N ASN A 868 -16.67 -25.70 13.15
CA ASN A 868 -17.06 -25.10 14.42
C ASN A 868 -15.79 -24.77 15.23
N ILE A 869 -15.49 -23.47 15.36
CA ILE A 869 -14.42 -23.00 16.22
C ILE A 869 -14.95 -23.09 17.66
N THR A 870 -14.50 -24.09 18.41
CA THR A 870 -14.83 -24.22 19.83
C THR A 870 -14.13 -23.11 20.61
N THR A 871 -14.85 -22.08 20.99
CA THR A 871 -14.37 -21.08 21.98
C THR A 871 -14.48 -21.75 23.37
N THR A 872 -13.37 -22.21 23.91
CA THR A 872 -13.23 -22.46 25.32
C THR A 872 -13.11 -21.13 26.05
N GLU A 873 -14.22 -20.44 26.33
CA GLU A 873 -14.20 -19.36 27.31
C GLU A 873 -14.04 -19.98 28.72
N PRO A 874 -13.16 -19.44 29.57
CA PRO A 874 -13.12 -19.82 30.97
C PRO A 874 -14.38 -19.28 31.66
N THR A 875 -15.25 -20.18 32.10
CA THR A 875 -16.45 -19.89 32.87
C THR A 875 -16.07 -19.23 34.21
N THR A 876 -16.12 -17.92 34.27
CA THR A 876 -16.24 -17.17 35.54
C THR A 876 -17.70 -16.84 35.75
N THR A 877 -18.35 -17.60 36.59
CA THR A 877 -19.69 -17.32 37.10
C THR A 877 -19.67 -16.10 38.03
N PRO A 878 -20.43 -15.04 37.80
CA PRO A 878 -20.77 -14.10 38.87
C PRO A 878 -22.14 -14.50 39.46
N ALA A 879 -22.16 -14.50 40.77
CA ALA A 879 -23.31 -14.80 41.60
C ALA A 879 -24.47 -13.82 41.35
N ALA A 880 -25.67 -14.41 41.39
CA ALA A 880 -26.94 -13.72 41.30
C ALA A 880 -27.17 -12.75 42.45
N THR A 881 -27.58 -11.54 42.15
CA THR A 881 -28.33 -10.66 43.07
C THR A 881 -29.67 -10.32 42.43
N THR A 882 -30.70 -10.73 43.12
CA THR A 882 -32.10 -10.47 42.88
C THR A 882 -32.44 -8.96 43.10
N ALA A 883 -33.10 -8.36 42.13
CA ALA A 883 -33.99 -7.24 42.37
C ALA A 883 -35.14 -7.23 41.36
N SER A 884 -36.31 -7.20 41.90
CA SER A 884 -37.63 -7.19 41.25
C SER A 884 -37.98 -5.83 40.66
N GLY A 885 -38.72 -5.81 39.54
CA GLY A 885 -39.59 -4.70 39.21
C GLY A 885 -39.84 -4.40 37.72
N SER A 886 -41.04 -4.89 37.27
CA SER A 886 -41.99 -4.27 36.30
C SER A 886 -41.57 -4.04 34.83
N SER A 887 -42.19 -4.89 34.02
CA SER A 887 -42.78 -4.78 32.64
C SER A 887 -42.58 -3.46 31.84
N THR A 888 -42.11 -3.63 30.63
CA THR A 888 -42.84 -3.46 29.37
C THR A 888 -41.95 -3.77 28.12
N GLU A 889 -42.51 -4.55 27.21
CA GLU A 889 -42.24 -4.74 25.80
C GLU A 889 -40.84 -5.14 25.30
N ASN A 890 -40.77 -6.39 24.92
CA ASN A 890 -39.73 -7.04 24.14
C ASN A 890 -39.57 -6.46 22.72
N PRO A 891 -38.38 -6.11 22.27
CA PRO A 891 -37.98 -6.40 20.90
C PRO A 891 -37.43 -7.82 20.87
N LYS A 892 -37.92 -8.61 19.93
CA LYS A 892 -37.60 -10.00 19.67
C LYS A 892 -36.11 -10.25 19.78
N GLY A 893 -35.75 -11.17 20.68
CA GLY A 893 -34.40 -11.64 20.85
C GLY A 893 -33.89 -12.22 19.53
N VAL A 894 -32.75 -11.69 19.09
CA VAL A 894 -31.88 -12.38 18.16
C VAL A 894 -31.39 -13.59 18.94
N GLY A 895 -31.99 -14.77 18.63
CA GLY A 895 -31.53 -16.04 19.13
C GLY A 895 -30.04 -16.18 18.77
N ARG A 896 -29.19 -16.55 19.73
CA ARG A 896 -27.86 -17.09 19.46
C ARG A 896 -28.08 -18.25 18.47
N GLY A 897 -27.77 -17.98 17.19
CA GLY A 897 -27.78 -19.03 16.17
C GLY A 897 -26.76 -20.08 16.56
N GLN A 898 -27.15 -21.33 16.50
CA GLN A 898 -26.22 -22.43 16.37
C GLN A 898 -25.28 -22.07 15.23
N ASP A 899 -23.95 -22.10 15.45
CA ASP A 899 -22.94 -21.93 14.43
C ASP A 899 -23.14 -23.02 13.38
N THR A 900 -23.83 -22.67 12.31
CA THR A 900 -24.10 -23.60 11.21
C THR A 900 -22.88 -23.61 10.30
N ILE A 901 -22.37 -24.80 10.01
CA ILE A 901 -21.34 -25.00 8.98
C ILE A 901 -21.89 -24.45 7.66
N HIS A 902 -21.28 -23.42 7.12
CA HIS A 902 -21.75 -22.74 5.91
C HIS A 902 -20.61 -22.26 5.02
N ALA A 903 -20.89 -21.99 3.77
CA ALA A 903 -20.01 -21.27 2.85
C ALA A 903 -20.83 -20.46 1.83
N THR A 904 -20.27 -19.36 1.39
CA THR A 904 -20.88 -18.50 0.36
C THR A 904 -19.86 -18.09 -0.70
N GLY A 905 -20.35 -17.79 -1.89
CA GLY A 905 -19.53 -17.28 -2.98
C GLY A 905 -20.38 -16.73 -4.11
N ARG A 906 -19.70 -16.10 -5.06
CA ARG A 906 -20.35 -15.52 -6.23
C ARG A 906 -19.49 -15.61 -7.47
N LEU A 907 -20.12 -15.52 -8.63
CA LEU A 907 -19.46 -15.44 -9.92
C LEU A 907 -20.17 -14.39 -10.78
N TYR A 908 -19.42 -13.42 -11.25
CA TYR A 908 -19.84 -12.46 -12.25
C TYR A 908 -19.13 -12.74 -13.57
N LEU A 909 -19.88 -12.86 -14.65
CA LEU A 909 -19.35 -13.03 -16.01
C LEU A 909 -20.22 -12.26 -17.01
N ASP A 910 -19.60 -11.41 -17.78
CA ASP A 910 -20.18 -10.77 -18.96
C ASP A 910 -19.45 -11.21 -20.23
N ASP A 911 -19.66 -10.52 -21.35
CA ASP A 911 -18.95 -10.84 -22.60
C ASP A 911 -17.43 -10.53 -22.56
N GLY A 912 -16.93 -9.94 -21.47
CA GLY A 912 -15.53 -9.61 -21.28
C GLY A 912 -15.05 -8.35 -21.99
N VAL A 913 -15.90 -7.68 -22.77
CA VAL A 913 -15.49 -6.55 -23.63
C VAL A 913 -16.45 -5.35 -23.60
N THR A 914 -17.74 -5.52 -23.36
CA THR A 914 -18.69 -4.39 -23.32
C THR A 914 -18.52 -3.55 -22.05
N PRO A 915 -18.43 -2.21 -22.12
CA PRO A 915 -18.33 -1.34 -20.96
C PRO A 915 -19.47 -1.54 -19.95
N LEU A 916 -19.18 -1.52 -18.63
CA LEU A 916 -20.20 -1.65 -17.58
C LEU A 916 -21.30 -0.57 -17.69
N SER A 917 -20.93 0.64 -18.14
CA SER A 917 -21.87 1.75 -18.37
C SER A 917 -22.95 1.45 -19.41
N GLN A 918 -22.73 0.45 -20.26
CA GLN A 918 -23.69 -0.01 -21.29
C GLN A 918 -24.52 -1.22 -20.85
N ASN A 919 -24.42 -1.60 -19.56
CA ASN A 919 -25.14 -2.73 -18.96
C ASN A 919 -24.98 -4.03 -19.77
N PRO A 920 -23.75 -4.58 -19.87
CA PRO A 920 -23.50 -5.81 -20.60
C PRO A 920 -24.39 -6.94 -20.08
N ALA A 921 -24.82 -7.82 -20.99
CA ALA A 921 -25.49 -9.04 -20.58
C ALA A 921 -24.53 -9.88 -19.71
N ALA A 922 -24.98 -10.33 -18.56
CA ALA A 922 -24.14 -11.00 -17.58
C ALA A 922 -24.82 -12.21 -16.93
N HIS A 923 -23.98 -13.17 -16.54
CA HIS A 923 -24.31 -14.21 -15.57
C HIS A 923 -23.91 -13.73 -14.19
N ASN A 924 -24.87 -13.68 -13.26
CA ASN A 924 -24.64 -13.47 -11.84
C ASN A 924 -25.06 -14.75 -11.12
N LEU A 925 -24.07 -15.51 -10.66
CA LEU A 925 -24.28 -16.74 -9.91
C LEU A 925 -23.98 -16.49 -8.44
N MET A 926 -24.91 -16.96 -7.60
CA MET A 926 -24.74 -17.01 -6.14
C MET A 926 -24.63 -18.45 -5.69
N PHE A 927 -23.63 -18.72 -4.90
CA PHE A 927 -23.36 -20.04 -4.32
C PHE A 927 -23.59 -19.97 -2.82
N THR A 928 -24.28 -20.95 -2.27
CA THR A 928 -24.45 -21.16 -0.85
C THR A 928 -24.24 -22.64 -0.51
N ALA A 929 -23.60 -22.92 0.59
CA ALA A 929 -23.48 -24.26 1.09
C ALA A 929 -23.69 -24.29 2.62
N GLU A 930 -24.35 -25.33 3.06
CA GLU A 930 -24.58 -25.68 4.47
C GLU A 930 -24.17 -27.14 4.67
N ALA A 931 -24.23 -27.65 5.91
CA ALA A 931 -23.94 -29.03 6.16
C ALA A 931 -24.86 -29.97 5.35
N GLY A 932 -24.28 -30.70 4.41
CA GLY A 932 -24.99 -31.65 3.55
C GLY A 932 -25.73 -31.04 2.35
N LEU A 933 -25.58 -29.72 2.08
CA LEU A 933 -26.31 -29.04 1.00
C LEU A 933 -25.45 -27.99 0.32
N PHE A 934 -25.38 -28.02 -0.99
CA PHE A 934 -24.88 -26.93 -1.84
C PHE A 934 -26.00 -26.48 -2.80
N ASN A 935 -26.11 -25.16 -2.97
CA ASN A 935 -27.09 -24.55 -3.86
C ASN A 935 -26.43 -23.49 -4.74
N LEU A 936 -26.68 -23.55 -6.05
CA LEU A 936 -26.33 -22.54 -7.04
C LEU A 936 -27.63 -21.90 -7.57
N THR A 937 -27.71 -20.58 -7.49
CA THR A 937 -28.80 -19.81 -8.07
C THR A 937 -28.26 -18.81 -9.08
N ARG A 938 -28.99 -18.63 -10.17
CA ARG A 938 -28.63 -17.71 -11.25
C ARG A 938 -29.58 -16.53 -11.31
N THR A 939 -28.99 -15.34 -11.50
CA THR A 939 -29.64 -14.11 -11.89
C THR A 939 -28.94 -13.51 -13.12
N GLY A 940 -29.53 -12.49 -13.75
CA GLY A 940 -28.96 -11.87 -14.96
C GLY A 940 -29.46 -12.51 -16.25
N ASN A 941 -29.15 -11.86 -17.36
CA ASN A 941 -29.68 -12.14 -18.71
C ASN A 941 -28.63 -12.72 -19.68
N GLY A 942 -27.49 -13.20 -19.18
CA GLY A 942 -26.39 -13.72 -20.01
C GLY A 942 -26.80 -14.87 -20.93
N CYS A 943 -27.72 -15.76 -20.48
CA CYS A 943 -28.21 -16.89 -21.29
C CYS A 943 -29.05 -16.50 -22.50
N GLU A 944 -29.55 -15.29 -22.51
CA GLU A 944 -30.43 -14.80 -23.60
C GLU A 944 -29.64 -14.02 -24.65
N ASN A 945 -28.34 -13.83 -24.41
CA ASN A 945 -27.45 -13.01 -25.24
C ASN A 945 -26.58 -13.91 -26.15
N SER A 946 -26.64 -13.65 -27.46
CA SER A 946 -25.89 -14.42 -28.45
C SER A 946 -24.36 -14.28 -28.32
N ALA A 947 -23.87 -13.15 -27.81
CA ALA A 947 -22.44 -12.98 -27.57
C ALA A 947 -21.91 -13.84 -26.40
N MET A 948 -22.80 -14.17 -25.45
CA MET A 948 -22.47 -15.04 -24.30
C MET A 948 -22.60 -16.52 -24.64
N SER A 949 -23.40 -16.89 -25.65
CA SER A 949 -23.69 -18.30 -26.00
C SER A 949 -22.48 -19.09 -26.52
N ARG A 950 -21.40 -18.41 -26.89
CA ARG A 950 -20.12 -19.05 -27.28
C ARG A 950 -19.27 -19.51 -26.10
N TYR A 951 -19.57 -19.03 -24.90
CA TYR A 951 -18.84 -19.38 -23.69
C TYR A 951 -19.58 -20.47 -22.92
N SER A 952 -18.79 -21.25 -22.18
CA SER A 952 -19.35 -22.31 -21.34
C SER A 952 -20.26 -21.76 -20.27
N SER A 953 -21.39 -22.39 -20.09
CA SER A 953 -22.33 -22.21 -18.98
C SER A 953 -22.45 -23.49 -18.12
N THR A 954 -21.46 -24.37 -18.21
CA THR A 954 -21.52 -25.72 -17.61
C THR A 954 -20.63 -25.82 -16.37
N VAL A 955 -21.21 -26.29 -15.26
CA VAL A 955 -20.46 -26.78 -14.09
C VAL A 955 -20.30 -28.29 -14.22
N ASP A 956 -19.05 -28.75 -14.22
CA ASP A 956 -18.71 -30.18 -14.35
C ASP A 956 -18.19 -30.78 -13.05
N ILE A 957 -17.50 -29.98 -12.23
CA ILE A 957 -16.84 -30.44 -11.02
C ILE A 957 -17.26 -29.58 -9.82
N ILE A 958 -17.56 -30.23 -8.69
CA ILE A 958 -17.63 -29.60 -7.38
C ILE A 958 -16.66 -30.31 -6.45
N ARG A 959 -15.81 -29.53 -5.79
CA ARG A 959 -14.89 -30.01 -4.76
C ARG A 959 -15.30 -29.40 -3.43
N ILE A 960 -15.44 -30.23 -2.38
CA ILE A 960 -15.91 -29.78 -1.06
C ILE A 960 -14.88 -30.12 -0.01
N PHE A 961 -14.42 -29.12 0.75
CA PHE A 961 -13.53 -29.28 1.91
C PHE A 961 -14.30 -29.09 3.22
N GLY A 962 -13.86 -29.75 4.27
CA GLY A 962 -14.47 -29.67 5.59
C GLY A 962 -15.81 -30.39 5.70
N ALA A 963 -16.15 -31.28 4.75
CA ALA A 963 -17.35 -32.12 4.81
C ALA A 963 -17.13 -33.31 5.76
N PRO A 964 -18.20 -33.82 6.40
CA PRO A 964 -18.13 -35.08 7.13
C PRO A 964 -17.95 -36.26 6.17
N LYS A 965 -17.79 -37.45 6.70
CA LYS A 965 -17.79 -38.67 5.90
C LYS A 965 -19.13 -38.83 5.17
N VAL A 966 -19.08 -39.09 3.86
CA VAL A 966 -20.24 -39.11 2.98
C VAL A 966 -20.44 -40.52 2.41
N THR A 967 -21.69 -40.96 2.41
CA THR A 967 -22.08 -42.27 1.86
C THR A 967 -22.91 -42.15 0.59
N GLU A 968 -23.57 -41.03 0.38
CA GLU A 968 -24.41 -40.80 -0.81
C GLU A 968 -24.33 -39.31 -1.26
N VAL A 969 -24.32 -39.10 -2.56
CA VAL A 969 -24.46 -37.78 -3.18
C VAL A 969 -25.69 -37.79 -4.10
N LYS A 970 -26.49 -36.73 -4.00
CA LYS A 970 -27.63 -36.49 -4.90
C LYS A 970 -27.50 -35.15 -5.58
N VAL A 971 -27.79 -35.09 -6.88
CA VAL A 971 -27.85 -33.88 -7.72
C VAL A 971 -29.32 -33.68 -8.17
N ASN A 972 -29.90 -32.56 -7.75
CA ASN A 972 -31.33 -32.27 -7.98
C ASN A 972 -32.24 -33.43 -7.60
N ASN A 973 -32.03 -34.02 -6.40
CA ASN A 973 -32.69 -35.16 -5.81
C ASN A 973 -32.48 -36.52 -6.53
N ALA A 974 -31.64 -36.59 -7.55
CA ALA A 974 -31.25 -37.83 -8.19
C ALA A 974 -29.90 -38.31 -7.66
N ARG A 975 -29.78 -39.62 -7.33
CA ARG A 975 -28.51 -40.22 -6.90
C ARG A 975 -27.45 -40.01 -7.96
N HIS A 976 -26.25 -39.56 -7.51
CA HIS A 976 -25.11 -39.30 -8.37
C HIS A 976 -23.98 -40.26 -7.99
N GLU A 977 -23.48 -41.03 -8.99
CA GLU A 977 -22.52 -42.10 -8.74
C GLU A 977 -21.06 -41.67 -8.95
N HIS A 978 -20.83 -40.54 -9.58
CA HIS A 978 -19.49 -40.05 -9.90
C HIS A 978 -18.97 -39.11 -8.81
N PHE A 979 -18.70 -39.65 -7.63
CA PHE A 979 -18.02 -38.92 -6.57
C PHE A 979 -16.97 -39.80 -5.88
N THR A 980 -15.97 -39.15 -5.32
CA THR A 980 -14.96 -39.78 -4.46
C THR A 980 -14.74 -38.91 -3.24
N GLN A 981 -14.38 -39.53 -2.14
CA GLN A 981 -13.97 -38.84 -0.93
C GLN A 981 -12.59 -39.35 -0.52
N ASP A 982 -11.67 -38.41 -0.28
CA ASP A 982 -10.37 -38.70 0.28
C ASP A 982 -10.50 -39.10 1.75
N TYR A 983 -9.85 -40.17 2.17
CA TYR A 983 -10.01 -40.71 3.53
C TYR A 983 -9.23 -39.90 4.59
N ASP A 984 -8.16 -39.24 4.21
CA ASP A 984 -7.29 -38.52 5.13
C ASP A 984 -7.79 -37.08 5.32
N THR A 985 -8.16 -36.42 4.22
CA THR A 985 -8.58 -34.98 4.20
C THR A 985 -10.10 -34.82 4.27
N LEU A 986 -10.85 -35.89 4.02
CA LEU A 986 -12.32 -35.89 3.87
C LEU A 986 -12.82 -35.01 2.72
N ALA A 987 -11.94 -34.57 1.85
CA ALA A 987 -12.31 -33.78 0.67
C ALA A 987 -13.17 -34.61 -0.28
N ILE A 988 -14.31 -34.06 -0.66
CA ILE A 988 -15.23 -34.68 -1.63
C ILE A 988 -14.94 -34.12 -3.00
N LEU A 989 -14.82 -34.99 -4.00
CA LEU A 989 -14.74 -34.61 -5.40
C LEU A 989 -15.93 -35.20 -6.14
N ILE A 990 -16.80 -34.36 -6.65
CA ILE A 990 -17.98 -34.72 -7.45
C ILE A 990 -17.68 -34.31 -8.89
N THR A 991 -17.77 -35.25 -9.81
CA THR A 991 -17.39 -35.07 -11.24
C THR A 991 -18.53 -35.46 -12.15
N LYS A 992 -18.45 -35.07 -13.43
CA LYS A 992 -19.45 -35.37 -14.47
C LYS A 992 -20.83 -34.85 -14.10
N LEU A 993 -20.89 -33.64 -13.56
CA LEU A 993 -22.16 -32.99 -13.25
C LEU A 993 -22.92 -32.58 -14.50
N ASP A 994 -22.18 -32.16 -15.50
CA ASP A 994 -22.68 -31.69 -16.81
C ASP A 994 -23.94 -30.80 -16.64
N TYR A 995 -23.84 -29.89 -15.69
CA TYR A 995 -24.91 -28.99 -15.31
C TYR A 995 -24.77 -27.66 -16.00
N ASP A 996 -25.67 -27.39 -16.95
CA ASP A 996 -25.77 -26.12 -17.65
C ASP A 996 -26.77 -25.18 -16.92
N TRP A 997 -26.28 -24.05 -16.37
CA TRP A 997 -27.13 -23.07 -15.67
C TRP A 997 -28.01 -22.24 -16.63
N CYS A 998 -27.78 -22.29 -17.93
CA CYS A 998 -28.65 -21.65 -18.90
C CYS A 998 -29.90 -22.46 -19.19
N THR A 999 -29.82 -23.76 -19.16
CA THR A 999 -30.98 -24.65 -19.37
C THR A 999 -31.73 -24.97 -18.05
N LYS A 1000 -30.98 -24.96 -16.90
CA LYS A 1000 -31.51 -25.30 -15.58
C LYS A 1000 -31.29 -24.14 -14.62
N ARG A 1001 -32.33 -23.65 -13.94
CA ARG A 1001 -32.25 -22.44 -13.11
C ARG A 1001 -31.52 -22.60 -11.77
N SER A 1002 -31.47 -23.80 -11.21
CA SER A 1002 -30.83 -24.09 -9.92
C SER A 1002 -30.14 -25.43 -9.96
N LEU A 1003 -28.97 -25.49 -9.32
CA LEU A 1003 -28.24 -26.73 -9.00
C LEU A 1003 -28.29 -26.92 -7.50
N ILE A 1004 -28.86 -28.05 -7.09
CA ILE A 1004 -28.90 -28.47 -5.68
C ILE A 1004 -28.09 -29.77 -5.58
N VAL A 1005 -27.06 -29.77 -4.77
CA VAL A 1005 -26.27 -30.96 -4.47
C VAL A 1005 -26.39 -31.24 -2.98
N THR A 1006 -26.78 -32.47 -2.64
CA THR A 1006 -26.86 -32.92 -1.25
C THR A 1006 -25.94 -34.09 -1.05
N TRP A 1007 -25.37 -34.21 0.16
CA TRP A 1007 -24.54 -35.31 0.59
C TRP A 1007 -24.89 -35.74 1.99
N GLU A 1008 -24.94 -37.09 2.22
CA GLU A 1008 -25.34 -37.70 3.47
C GLU A 1008 -24.29 -38.71 3.97
#